data_ace013a61d8fc638662d4ca7b30d52e4
#
_entry.id   ace013a61d8fc638662d4ca7b30d52e4
#
_cell.length_a   1.000
_cell.length_b   1.000
_cell.length_c   1.000
_cell.angle_alpha   90.00
_cell.angle_beta   90.00
_cell.angle_gamma   90.00
#
_symmetry.space_group_name_H-M   'P 1'
#
loop_
_entity.id
_entity.type
_entity.pdbx_description
1 polymer ?
#
loop_
_entity_poly.entity_id
_entity_poly.type
_entity_poly.pdbx_seq_one_letter_code
_entity_poly.pdbx_strand_id
1 'polypeptide(L)'
;MDARRFQPRLAQWRCLAIYPYAAAFGESIDVLHGTGVATDNSGYIILNTILEFPMEIKVNFLDKLRLEAKFDDFTVVADQPIRYKGDGSAPGPFDYFLASSALCAAYFVKLYCNTRNIPTENIRLSQNNIVDPENRYQQIFKIQVELPPDISAYDRQGILRSIDRCTVKKVVQTGPEFVIEEVENLDADAQALLTLQPAADASTYIAGKDLPLEQTIANMSGVLAGLGIKLEIASWRNIVPNVWSLHIRDAHSPMCFTNGKGATKESALASALGEYIERLNNNHFYAGSFWGEDIANAAFVHYPNERWFKPGRKDALPAEILDEYCLQIYNPDGELRGSHLVDTNSGNVQRGICSLPYVRQSDGEVVYFPSNLIENLYVSNGMSAGNTLAEAQVQCLSEIFERAVKREILEGEIALPDVPHDVLAKYPGILAGIQGLEEQGFPVLVKDASLGGIYPVMCVTLMNPRTGGVFASFGAHPSFEVALERSLTELLQGRSFEGLNDLPQPTFASNAVTEPNNFVEHFIDSSGIVSWRFFSAKANFDFVEWDFSGKGENSNAEEAASLLGILEDMGKEVYVAVYDQLGATACRILVPGYSEIYPIEDLVWDNTNKALLFRADILNLHRLDDASLEALLDRLENNELDEHSDIATLIGIEFDENTEWGQLTVLELKLLIHLALQQFEEAHELVGAFLQYNDNTVERGLFYQALNVVLEVLLDDDLELDDYVVNFRRMYGNPRMDAVLGSVDGSVRFFGLTPTSMKLEGLDRHSRLIDSYKKMHMARAKVTATAS
;
A
#
# COMPACT_ATOMS: atom_id res chain seq x y z
N MET A 1 -3.93 -29.68 28.07
CA MET A 1 -3.55 -30.28 26.78
C MET A 1 -3.15 -29.13 25.88
N ASP A 2 -1.93 -29.20 25.51
CA ASP A 2 -1.03 -28.15 25.00
C ASP A 2 -1.63 -27.13 24.02
N ALA A 3 -1.73 -25.89 24.48
CA ALA A 3 -2.08 -24.71 23.72
C ALA A 3 -0.85 -24.02 23.07
N ARG A 4 0.23 -24.76 22.81
CA ARG A 4 1.52 -24.19 22.37
C ARG A 4 1.87 -24.44 20.91
N ARG A 5 0.89 -24.53 20.00
CA ARG A 5 1.18 -24.81 18.59
C ARG A 5 0.55 -23.86 17.56
N PHE A 6 0.13 -22.66 17.94
CA PHE A 6 -0.39 -21.70 16.99
C PHE A 6 0.10 -20.30 17.33
N GLN A 7 1.27 -20.00 16.92
CA GLN A 7 1.81 -18.65 16.59
C GLN A 7 2.85 -18.88 15.52
N PRO A 8 2.92 -18.25 14.45
CA PRO A 8 3.18 -16.84 14.17
C PRO A 8 2.68 -16.41 12.79
N ARG A 9 1.85 -15.46 12.66
CA ARG A 9 1.61 -14.76 11.39
C ARG A 9 1.25 -13.27 11.53
N LEU A 10 1.22 -12.74 12.74
CA LEU A 10 0.70 -11.41 13.03
C LEU A 10 1.66 -10.25 12.73
N ALA A 11 2.96 -10.51 12.66
CA ALA A 11 3.95 -9.44 12.45
C ALA A 11 4.00 -8.93 11.00
N GLN A 12 3.64 -9.74 10.02
CA GLN A 12 3.72 -9.38 8.58
C GLN A 12 2.80 -8.23 8.16
N TRP A 13 1.68 -8.02 8.88
CA TRP A 13 0.59 -7.20 8.36
C TRP A 13 0.55 -5.76 8.89
N ARG A 14 1.34 -5.43 9.89
CA ARG A 14 1.34 -4.08 10.48
C ARG A 14 1.79 -2.98 9.52
N CYS A 15 2.60 -3.32 8.52
CA CYS A 15 3.03 -2.37 7.48
C CYS A 15 2.19 -2.39 6.21
N LEU A 16 1.54 -3.52 5.88
CA LEU A 16 0.66 -3.57 4.72
C LEU A 16 -0.60 -2.69 4.88
N ALA A 17 -1.00 -2.34 6.10
CA ALA A 17 -2.04 -1.35 6.33
C ALA A 17 -1.70 0.06 5.78
N ILE A 18 -0.43 0.30 5.48
CA ILE A 18 0.05 1.54 4.86
C ILE A 18 0.21 1.38 3.33
N TYR A 19 0.34 0.14 2.84
CA TYR A 19 0.62 -0.16 1.43
C TYR A 19 -0.26 -1.27 0.83
N PRO A 20 -1.55 -1.06 0.59
CA PRO A 20 -2.33 -2.05 -0.15
C PRO A 20 -2.02 -2.09 -1.66
N TYR A 21 -1.02 -1.34 -2.16
CA TYR A 21 -0.86 -1.12 -3.60
C TYR A 21 0.51 -1.41 -4.20
N ALA A 22 1.54 -1.70 -3.43
CA ALA A 22 2.84 -2.05 -4.01
C ALA A 22 2.89 -3.51 -4.51
N ALA A 23 2.04 -4.39 -3.99
CA ALA A 23 2.04 -5.81 -4.34
C ALA A 23 1.25 -6.19 -5.61
N ALA A 24 0.43 -5.28 -6.17
CA ALA A 24 -0.35 -5.56 -7.38
C ALA A 24 0.37 -5.25 -8.71
N PHE A 25 1.59 -4.72 -8.65
CA PHE A 25 2.43 -4.47 -9.83
C PHE A 25 3.79 -5.15 -9.73
N GLY A 26 3.79 -6.41 -9.29
CA GLY A 26 4.93 -7.29 -9.34
C GLY A 26 5.15 -7.87 -10.73
N GLU A 27 5.35 -7.04 -11.73
CA GLU A 27 6.04 -7.42 -12.94
C GLU A 27 6.88 -6.24 -13.41
N SER A 28 8.21 -6.44 -13.39
CA SER A 28 9.22 -5.54 -13.89
C SER A 28 8.92 -5.07 -15.32
N ILE A 29 8.51 -3.83 -15.49
CA ILE A 29 8.58 -3.15 -16.78
C ILE A 29 9.96 -2.49 -16.86
N ASP A 30 10.90 -3.19 -17.50
CA ASP A 30 12.13 -2.58 -17.96
C ASP A 30 11.80 -1.63 -19.12
N VAL A 31 11.75 -0.33 -18.89
CA VAL A 31 11.71 0.66 -19.96
C VAL A 31 12.87 1.64 -19.81
N LEU A 32 13.74 1.60 -20.83
CA LEU A 32 14.87 2.51 -21.00
C LEU A 32 14.43 3.77 -21.74
N HIS A 33 14.57 4.95 -21.18
CA HIS A 33 14.74 6.16 -21.97
C HIS A 33 15.81 7.09 -21.37
N GLY A 34 16.78 7.25 -22.16
CA GLY A 34 17.77 8.26 -22.52
C GLY A 34 18.15 9.36 -21.52
N THR A 35 19.31 9.30 -21.03
CA THR A 35 20.49 10.15 -21.22
C THR A 35 21.41 10.05 -20.00
N GLY A 36 22.65 9.73 -20.29
CA GLY A 36 23.73 9.94 -19.34
C GLY A 36 24.33 8.66 -18.77
N VAL A 37 25.16 8.01 -19.58
CA VAL A 37 26.11 7.01 -19.09
C VAL A 37 27.18 7.73 -18.28
N ALA A 38 27.11 7.61 -16.97
CA ALA A 38 28.27 7.86 -16.12
C ALA A 38 28.93 6.51 -15.84
N THR A 39 30.09 6.25 -16.42
CA THR A 39 30.91 5.11 -16.03
C THR A 39 31.77 5.53 -14.88
N ASP A 40 31.65 4.84 -13.75
CA ASP A 40 32.70 4.86 -12.77
C ASP A 40 33.80 3.85 -13.19
N ASN A 41 34.96 3.93 -12.56
CA ASN A 41 36.14 3.12 -12.89
C ASN A 41 36.03 1.61 -12.57
N SER A 42 34.83 1.11 -12.20
CA SER A 42 34.61 -0.28 -11.83
C SER A 42 33.89 -1.10 -12.90
N GLY A 43 33.42 -0.46 -13.99
CA GLY A 43 32.85 -1.17 -15.15
C GLY A 43 31.41 -1.68 -14.98
N TYR A 44 30.71 -1.28 -13.96
CA TYR A 44 29.31 -1.61 -13.76
C TYR A 44 28.40 -0.62 -14.48
N ILE A 45 27.48 -1.12 -15.29
CA ILE A 45 26.41 -0.31 -15.86
C ILE A 45 25.35 -0.16 -14.76
N ILE A 46 25.30 1.01 -14.12
CA ILE A 46 24.19 1.38 -13.27
C ILE A 46 22.98 1.65 -14.18
N LEU A 47 22.07 0.70 -14.26
CA LEU A 47 20.74 0.91 -14.84
C LEU A 47 19.91 1.74 -13.85
N ASN A 48 19.95 3.06 -13.99
CA ASN A 48 18.98 3.92 -13.32
C ASN A 48 17.59 3.63 -13.92
N THR A 49 16.77 2.92 -13.19
CA THR A 49 15.33 2.79 -13.51
C THR A 49 14.68 4.14 -13.26
N ILE A 50 14.45 4.90 -14.31
CA ILE A 50 13.64 6.11 -14.26
C ILE A 50 12.21 5.64 -14.06
N LEU A 51 11.56 6.04 -12.96
CA LEU A 51 10.11 5.98 -12.81
C LEU A 51 9.50 6.73 -14.00
N GLU A 52 8.97 6.00 -14.97
CA GLU A 52 8.25 6.59 -16.09
C GLU A 52 6.93 7.15 -15.56
N PHE A 53 6.80 8.47 -15.68
CA PHE A 53 5.48 9.08 -15.64
C PHE A 53 4.65 8.50 -16.79
N PRO A 54 3.34 8.22 -16.58
CA PRO A 54 2.51 7.79 -17.69
C PRO A 54 2.60 8.81 -18.82
N MET A 55 3.01 8.36 -20.00
CA MET A 55 3.17 9.22 -21.16
C MET A 55 1.79 9.65 -21.66
N GLU A 56 1.51 10.96 -21.56
CA GLU A 56 0.30 11.53 -22.13
C GLU A 56 0.50 11.72 -23.64
N ILE A 57 -0.44 11.21 -24.44
CA ILE A 57 -0.46 11.41 -25.90
C ILE A 57 -1.67 12.25 -26.25
N LYS A 58 -1.45 13.52 -26.66
CA LYS A 58 -2.52 14.41 -27.14
C LYS A 58 -2.69 14.27 -28.63
N VAL A 59 -3.91 14.01 -29.08
CA VAL A 59 -4.24 13.84 -30.48
C VAL A 59 -5.03 15.03 -30.99
N ASN A 60 -4.52 15.68 -32.06
CA ASN A 60 -5.19 16.77 -32.77
C ASN A 60 -5.75 16.28 -34.09
N PHE A 61 -6.97 16.69 -34.41
CA PHE A 61 -7.61 16.46 -35.71
C PHE A 61 -7.14 17.53 -36.68
N LEU A 62 -6.47 17.10 -37.76
CA LEU A 62 -6.06 17.97 -38.84
C LEU A 62 -7.13 17.99 -39.92
N ASP A 63 -6.76 18.36 -41.16
CA ASP A 63 -7.66 18.34 -42.32
C ASP A 63 -7.95 16.90 -42.80
N LYS A 64 -9.12 16.65 -43.32
CA LYS A 64 -9.60 15.36 -43.83
C LYS A 64 -9.52 14.22 -42.83
N LEU A 65 -8.65 13.23 -43.06
CA LEU A 65 -8.42 12.09 -42.17
C LEU A 65 -7.01 12.08 -41.57
N ARG A 66 -6.32 13.22 -41.61
CA ARG A 66 -5.03 13.38 -40.98
C ARG A 66 -5.18 13.68 -39.50
N LEU A 67 -4.34 13.04 -38.73
CA LEU A 67 -4.26 13.17 -37.26
C LEU A 67 -2.82 13.50 -36.88
N GLU A 68 -2.66 14.26 -35.80
CA GLU A 68 -1.36 14.56 -35.19
C GLU A 68 -1.39 14.09 -33.75
N ALA A 69 -0.42 13.27 -33.35
CA ALA A 69 -0.19 12.86 -31.96
C ALA A 69 1.06 13.55 -31.43
N LYS A 70 0.93 14.23 -30.29
CA LYS A 70 2.04 14.88 -29.58
C LYS A 70 2.28 14.22 -28.24
N PHE A 71 3.53 13.93 -27.94
CA PHE A 71 4.00 13.40 -26.66
C PHE A 71 5.45 13.80 -26.44
N ASP A 72 5.77 14.27 -25.27
CA ASP A 72 7.05 14.89 -24.97
C ASP A 72 7.44 15.93 -26.05
N ASP A 73 8.64 15.85 -26.60
CA ASP A 73 9.14 16.70 -27.69
C ASP A 73 8.87 16.11 -29.09
N PHE A 74 8.07 15.04 -29.19
CA PHE A 74 7.83 14.35 -30.44
C PHE A 74 6.45 14.66 -31.01
N THR A 75 6.40 14.67 -32.33
CA THR A 75 5.15 14.78 -33.13
C THR A 75 5.09 13.67 -34.14
N VAL A 76 3.98 12.95 -34.19
CA VAL A 76 3.70 11.89 -35.16
C VAL A 76 2.44 12.24 -35.93
N VAL A 77 2.52 12.25 -37.23
CA VAL A 77 1.36 12.50 -38.13
C VAL A 77 0.90 11.20 -38.76
N ALA A 78 -0.38 10.90 -38.65
CA ALA A 78 -1.01 9.76 -39.27
C ALA A 78 -2.04 10.21 -40.34
N ASP A 79 -2.20 9.42 -41.42
CA ASP A 79 -3.22 9.59 -42.42
C ASP A 79 -3.78 8.23 -42.83
N GLN A 80 -4.94 8.23 -43.47
CA GLN A 80 -5.49 7.02 -44.05
C GLN A 80 -5.04 6.85 -45.50
N PRO A 81 -4.82 5.62 -45.98
CA PRO A 81 -4.60 5.35 -47.40
C PRO A 81 -5.74 5.88 -48.28
N ILE A 82 -5.44 6.22 -49.51
CA ILE A 82 -6.43 6.76 -50.51
C ILE A 82 -7.66 5.84 -50.64
N ARG A 83 -7.46 4.52 -50.55
CA ARG A 83 -8.56 3.52 -50.57
C ARG A 83 -9.54 3.66 -49.40
N TYR A 84 -9.14 4.32 -48.33
CA TYR A 84 -9.95 4.62 -47.16
C TYR A 84 -10.29 6.11 -47.02
N LYS A 85 -10.24 6.84 -48.15
CA LYS A 85 -10.57 8.27 -48.27
C LYS A 85 -9.61 9.24 -47.60
N GLY A 86 -8.40 8.81 -47.22
CA GLY A 86 -7.29 9.69 -46.87
C GLY A 86 -6.50 10.13 -48.10
N ASP A 87 -5.47 10.94 -47.87
CA ASP A 87 -4.55 11.38 -48.91
C ASP A 87 -3.32 10.48 -49.06
N GLY A 88 -3.11 9.56 -48.11
CA GLY A 88 -1.92 8.71 -48.01
C GLY A 88 -0.64 9.50 -47.78
N SER A 89 -0.75 10.65 -47.14
CA SER A 89 0.36 11.57 -46.87
C SER A 89 1.27 11.14 -45.73
N ALA A 90 0.82 10.20 -44.90
CA ALA A 90 1.55 9.59 -43.78
C ALA A 90 1.10 8.14 -43.57
N PRO A 91 1.85 7.33 -42.80
CA PRO A 91 1.41 5.99 -42.40
C PRO A 91 0.08 6.03 -41.64
N GLY A 92 -0.72 4.98 -41.80
CA GLY A 92 -1.93 4.82 -40.95
C GLY A 92 -1.60 4.52 -39.50
N PRO A 93 -2.53 4.77 -38.58
CA PRO A 93 -2.29 4.48 -37.12
C PRO A 93 -1.87 3.04 -36.85
N PHE A 94 -2.47 2.07 -37.55
CA PHE A 94 -2.09 0.66 -37.41
C PHE A 94 -0.72 0.34 -38.01
N ASP A 95 -0.26 1.09 -39.02
CA ASP A 95 1.08 0.94 -39.59
C ASP A 95 2.15 1.34 -38.56
N TYR A 96 1.89 2.39 -37.75
CA TYR A 96 2.74 2.79 -36.67
C TYR A 96 2.81 1.74 -35.56
N PHE A 97 1.70 1.10 -35.22
CA PHE A 97 1.67 0.00 -34.26
C PHE A 97 2.52 -1.19 -34.74
N LEU A 98 2.41 -1.57 -36.00
CA LEU A 98 3.24 -2.63 -36.59
C LEU A 98 4.73 -2.25 -36.60
N ALA A 99 5.04 -1.01 -36.96
CA ALA A 99 6.40 -0.48 -36.93
C ALA A 99 6.99 -0.46 -35.51
N SER A 100 6.22 -0.02 -34.52
CA SER A 100 6.61 -0.02 -33.11
C SER A 100 6.98 -1.42 -32.60
N SER A 101 6.17 -2.43 -32.97
CA SER A 101 6.46 -3.82 -32.62
C SER A 101 7.78 -4.32 -33.21
N ALA A 102 8.05 -4.01 -34.50
CA ALA A 102 9.29 -4.39 -35.16
C ALA A 102 10.51 -3.63 -34.57
N LEU A 103 10.36 -2.33 -34.32
CA LEU A 103 11.43 -1.49 -33.75
C LEU A 103 11.78 -1.93 -32.33
N CYS A 104 10.78 -2.24 -31.51
CA CYS A 104 11.00 -2.74 -30.15
C CYS A 104 11.76 -4.08 -30.17
N ALA A 105 11.39 -5.01 -31.05
CA ALA A 105 12.13 -6.26 -31.21
C ALA A 105 13.58 -6.02 -31.65
N ALA A 106 13.79 -5.11 -32.62
CA ALA A 106 15.11 -4.76 -33.12
C ALA A 106 15.97 -4.07 -32.05
N TYR A 107 15.38 -3.29 -31.17
CA TYR A 107 16.05 -2.65 -30.04
C TYR A 107 16.68 -3.69 -29.12
N PHE A 108 15.95 -4.73 -28.72
CA PHE A 108 16.49 -5.79 -27.87
C PHE A 108 17.56 -6.62 -28.56
N VAL A 109 17.47 -6.83 -29.88
CA VAL A 109 18.58 -7.42 -30.66
C VAL A 109 19.81 -6.54 -30.57
N LYS A 110 19.67 -5.22 -30.79
CA LYS A 110 20.80 -4.28 -30.72
C LYS A 110 21.40 -4.23 -29.30
N LEU A 111 20.57 -4.21 -28.27
CA LEU A 111 21.02 -4.21 -26.89
C LEU A 111 21.87 -5.47 -26.58
N TYR A 112 21.37 -6.65 -26.96
CA TYR A 112 22.11 -7.90 -26.82
C TYR A 112 23.47 -7.87 -27.54
N CYS A 113 23.48 -7.38 -28.78
CA CYS A 113 24.70 -7.28 -29.57
C CYS A 113 25.70 -6.31 -28.97
N ASN A 114 25.24 -5.15 -28.49
CA ASN A 114 26.07 -4.14 -27.86
C ASN A 114 26.77 -4.67 -26.60
N THR A 115 26.02 -5.39 -25.74
CA THR A 115 26.60 -5.97 -24.50
C THR A 115 27.67 -7.04 -24.76
N ARG A 116 27.72 -7.59 -25.98
CA ARG A 116 28.67 -8.65 -26.38
C ARG A 116 29.63 -8.20 -27.47
N ASN A 117 29.67 -6.91 -27.79
CA ASN A 117 30.50 -6.35 -28.85
C ASN A 117 30.32 -7.04 -30.21
N ILE A 118 29.07 -7.45 -30.53
CA ILE A 118 28.71 -8.03 -31.82
C ILE A 118 28.33 -6.89 -32.78
N PRO A 119 29.00 -6.74 -33.94
CA PRO A 119 28.65 -5.73 -34.93
C PRO A 119 27.24 -5.95 -35.50
N THR A 120 26.42 -4.88 -35.60
CA THR A 120 25.02 -4.99 -36.02
C THR A 120 24.81 -4.57 -37.50
N GLU A 121 25.84 -4.12 -38.21
CA GLU A 121 25.74 -3.57 -39.59
C GLU A 121 25.17 -4.57 -40.58
N ASN A 122 25.38 -5.86 -40.37
CA ASN A 122 24.93 -6.94 -41.23
C ASN A 122 23.78 -7.77 -40.63
N ILE A 123 23.17 -7.30 -39.53
CA ILE A 123 21.98 -7.91 -38.96
C ILE A 123 20.76 -7.21 -39.53
N ARG A 124 19.82 -7.99 -40.05
CA ARG A 124 18.55 -7.45 -40.58
C ARG A 124 17.38 -8.12 -39.88
N LEU A 125 16.36 -7.33 -39.59
CA LEU A 125 15.11 -7.80 -39.03
C LEU A 125 13.93 -7.41 -39.93
N SER A 126 13.03 -8.34 -40.18
CA SER A 126 11.77 -8.08 -40.87
C SER A 126 10.60 -8.64 -40.08
N GLN A 127 9.50 -7.92 -40.07
CA GLN A 127 8.24 -8.37 -39.50
C GLN A 127 7.17 -8.45 -40.55
N ASN A 128 6.48 -9.57 -40.64
CA ASN A 128 5.34 -9.78 -41.51
C ASN A 128 4.12 -10.16 -40.66
N ASN A 129 3.00 -9.51 -40.90
CA ASN A 129 1.75 -9.89 -40.27
C ASN A 129 0.94 -10.80 -41.20
N ILE A 130 0.52 -11.94 -40.70
CA ILE A 130 -0.34 -12.91 -41.35
C ILE A 130 -1.72 -12.75 -40.71
N VAL A 131 -2.68 -12.33 -41.51
CA VAL A 131 -4.07 -12.09 -41.10
C VAL A 131 -4.88 -13.34 -41.34
N ASP A 132 -5.68 -13.74 -40.35
CA ASP A 132 -6.66 -14.83 -40.51
C ASP A 132 -7.75 -14.36 -41.48
N PRO A 133 -8.03 -15.09 -42.57
CA PRO A 133 -9.05 -14.73 -43.53
C PRO A 133 -10.47 -14.65 -42.95
N GLU A 134 -10.75 -15.43 -41.90
CA GLU A 134 -12.07 -15.48 -41.25
C GLU A 134 -12.21 -14.47 -40.11
N ASN A 135 -11.09 -14.08 -39.50
CA ASN A 135 -11.07 -13.10 -38.41
C ASN A 135 -9.89 -12.12 -38.55
N ARG A 136 -10.16 -10.95 -39.15
CA ARG A 136 -9.12 -9.93 -39.38
C ARG A 136 -8.38 -9.42 -38.14
N TYR A 137 -8.94 -9.60 -36.96
CA TYR A 137 -8.31 -9.22 -35.69
C TYR A 137 -7.38 -10.30 -35.16
N GLN A 138 -7.50 -11.55 -35.63
CA GLN A 138 -6.58 -12.62 -35.28
C GLN A 138 -5.40 -12.60 -36.26
N GLN A 139 -4.25 -12.16 -35.77
CA GLN A 139 -3.05 -11.98 -36.62
C GLN A 139 -1.85 -12.68 -35.97
N ILE A 140 -0.96 -13.18 -36.85
CA ILE A 140 0.34 -13.72 -36.46
C ILE A 140 1.42 -12.73 -36.88
N PHE A 141 2.16 -12.18 -35.96
CA PHE A 141 3.33 -11.34 -36.24
C PHE A 141 4.56 -12.23 -36.32
N LYS A 142 5.01 -12.46 -37.54
CA LYS A 142 6.21 -13.27 -37.82
C LYS A 142 7.42 -12.38 -37.92
N ILE A 143 8.30 -12.45 -36.92
CA ILE A 143 9.57 -11.74 -36.88
C ILE A 143 10.66 -12.68 -37.40
N GLN A 144 11.44 -12.22 -38.38
CA GLN A 144 12.54 -12.94 -39.00
C GLN A 144 13.83 -12.13 -38.83
N VAL A 145 14.88 -12.77 -38.39
CA VAL A 145 16.19 -12.13 -38.17
C VAL A 145 17.23 -12.81 -39.06
N GLU A 146 17.85 -12.04 -39.94
CA GLU A 146 18.99 -12.46 -40.74
C GLU A 146 20.28 -12.18 -39.97
N LEU A 147 21.07 -13.21 -39.73
CA LEU A 147 22.29 -13.12 -38.93
C LEU A 147 23.49 -13.51 -39.81
N PRO A 148 24.61 -12.77 -39.72
CA PRO A 148 25.86 -13.13 -40.40
C PRO A 148 26.35 -14.54 -40.02
N PRO A 149 27.00 -15.25 -40.93
CA PRO A 149 27.42 -16.63 -40.72
C PRO A 149 28.52 -16.79 -39.66
N ASP A 150 29.27 -15.76 -39.37
CA ASP A 150 30.34 -15.69 -38.37
C ASP A 150 29.90 -15.54 -36.92
N ILE A 151 28.59 -15.29 -36.69
CA ILE A 151 28.03 -15.25 -35.31
C ILE A 151 27.96 -16.67 -34.74
N SER A 152 28.44 -16.84 -33.51
CA SER A 152 28.45 -18.14 -32.82
C SER A 152 27.01 -18.72 -32.70
N ALA A 153 26.88 -20.05 -32.62
CA ALA A 153 25.59 -20.70 -32.41
C ALA A 153 24.92 -20.24 -31.10
N TYR A 154 25.71 -19.98 -30.08
CA TYR A 154 25.26 -19.46 -28.79
C TYR A 154 24.68 -18.05 -28.93
N ASP A 155 25.41 -17.15 -29.57
CA ASP A 155 24.95 -15.76 -29.75
C ASP A 155 23.74 -15.66 -30.69
N ARG A 156 23.64 -16.55 -31.72
CA ARG A 156 22.44 -16.67 -32.54
C ARG A 156 21.20 -16.95 -31.70
N GLN A 157 21.27 -17.90 -30.80
CA GLN A 157 20.17 -18.21 -29.90
C GLN A 157 19.90 -17.07 -28.92
N GLY A 158 20.94 -16.43 -28.38
CA GLY A 158 20.83 -15.28 -27.50
C GLY A 158 20.12 -14.09 -28.16
N ILE A 159 20.48 -13.76 -29.41
CA ILE A 159 19.82 -12.71 -30.20
C ILE A 159 18.34 -13.04 -30.38
N LEU A 160 17.99 -14.28 -30.73
CA LEU A 160 16.58 -14.66 -30.92
C LEU A 160 15.78 -14.60 -29.62
N ARG A 161 16.36 -15.03 -28.49
CA ARG A 161 15.71 -14.95 -27.17
C ARG A 161 15.58 -13.52 -26.67
N SER A 162 16.48 -12.61 -27.06
CA SER A 162 16.38 -11.20 -26.64
C SER A 162 15.09 -10.53 -27.13
N ILE A 163 14.51 -11.02 -28.24
CA ILE A 163 13.25 -10.53 -28.80
C ILE A 163 12.07 -10.86 -27.84
N ASP A 164 12.18 -11.88 -27.01
CA ASP A 164 11.14 -12.22 -26.03
C ASP A 164 11.00 -11.17 -24.91
N ARG A 165 12.02 -10.31 -24.74
CA ARG A 165 11.98 -9.17 -23.82
C ARG A 165 11.24 -7.95 -24.38
N CYS A 166 10.81 -7.97 -25.65
CA CYS A 166 10.13 -6.84 -26.30
C CYS A 166 8.87 -6.44 -25.53
N THR A 167 8.87 -5.24 -24.95
CA THR A 167 7.77 -4.67 -24.17
C THR A 167 6.47 -4.61 -24.97
N VAL A 168 6.52 -4.13 -26.22
CA VAL A 168 5.34 -4.10 -27.10
C VAL A 168 4.74 -5.49 -27.29
N LYS A 169 5.61 -6.53 -27.48
CA LYS A 169 5.15 -7.92 -27.59
C LYS A 169 4.45 -8.38 -26.29
N LYS A 170 5.03 -8.12 -25.14
CA LYS A 170 4.46 -8.49 -23.84
C LYS A 170 3.11 -7.82 -23.63
N VAL A 171 3.01 -6.49 -23.79
CA VAL A 171 1.75 -5.74 -23.66
C VAL A 171 0.67 -6.29 -24.60
N VAL A 172 1.01 -6.60 -25.84
CA VAL A 172 0.05 -7.17 -26.81
C VAL A 172 -0.41 -8.57 -26.39
N GLN A 173 0.50 -9.38 -25.82
CA GLN A 173 0.18 -10.74 -25.39
C GLN A 173 -0.67 -10.79 -24.13
N THR A 174 -0.51 -9.82 -23.22
CA THR A 174 -1.31 -9.69 -22.00
C THR A 174 -2.69 -9.08 -22.28
N GLY A 175 -2.85 -8.37 -23.37
CA GLY A 175 -4.10 -7.71 -23.75
C GLY A 175 -4.38 -6.46 -22.90
N PRO A 176 -3.94 -5.25 -23.31
CA PRO A 176 -4.21 -4.04 -22.54
C PRO A 176 -5.70 -3.75 -22.45
N GLU A 177 -6.16 -3.27 -21.33
CA GLU A 177 -7.50 -2.75 -21.15
C GLU A 177 -7.62 -1.36 -21.77
N PHE A 178 -8.74 -1.07 -22.41
CA PHE A 178 -9.06 0.24 -22.96
C PHE A 178 -10.22 0.84 -22.17
N VAL A 179 -9.94 1.87 -21.38
CA VAL A 179 -10.96 2.67 -20.74
C VAL A 179 -11.24 3.88 -21.63
N ILE A 180 -12.51 4.09 -22.01
CA ILE A 180 -12.94 5.20 -22.88
C ILE A 180 -13.87 6.09 -22.11
N GLU A 181 -13.49 7.34 -21.90
CA GLU A 181 -14.23 8.32 -21.12
C GLU A 181 -14.47 9.60 -21.93
N GLU A 182 -15.64 10.21 -21.79
CA GLU A 182 -15.91 11.56 -22.26
C GLU A 182 -15.49 12.55 -21.16
N VAL A 183 -14.65 13.52 -21.50
CA VAL A 183 -14.23 14.58 -20.61
C VAL A 183 -14.58 15.93 -21.21
N GLU A 184 -15.06 16.86 -20.38
CA GLU A 184 -15.45 18.21 -20.86
C GLU A 184 -14.25 19.03 -21.36
N ASN A 185 -13.06 18.79 -20.81
CA ASN A 185 -11.83 19.49 -21.18
C ASN A 185 -10.60 18.62 -20.91
N LEU A 186 -9.89 18.22 -21.96
CA LEU A 186 -8.64 17.44 -21.89
C LEU A 186 -7.47 18.23 -21.27
N ASP A 187 -7.51 19.56 -21.32
CA ASP A 187 -6.48 20.45 -20.77
C ASP A 187 -6.80 20.92 -19.36
N ALA A 188 -7.95 20.52 -18.78
CA ALA A 188 -8.22 20.71 -17.38
C ALA A 188 -7.30 19.77 -16.59
N ASP A 189 -6.13 20.28 -16.32
CA ASP A 189 -5.08 19.65 -15.54
C ASP A 189 -5.69 19.08 -14.26
N ALA A 190 -5.55 17.77 -14.03
CA ALA A 190 -5.98 17.18 -12.76
C ALA A 190 -5.38 17.93 -11.57
N GLN A 191 -4.21 18.52 -11.76
CA GLN A 191 -3.55 19.42 -10.82
C GLN A 191 -4.30 20.74 -10.62
N ALA A 192 -5.11 21.20 -11.60
CA ALA A 192 -5.91 22.41 -11.48
C ALA A 192 -7.04 22.26 -10.45
N LEU A 193 -7.54 21.03 -10.21
CA LEU A 193 -8.52 20.76 -9.17
C LEU A 193 -7.97 21.03 -7.75
N LEU A 194 -6.67 20.84 -7.54
CA LEU A 194 -6.00 21.16 -6.27
C LEU A 194 -5.82 22.68 -6.04
N THR A 195 -5.99 23.48 -7.10
CA THR A 195 -5.86 24.95 -7.07
C THR A 195 -7.19 25.67 -7.28
N LEU A 196 -8.31 24.94 -7.24
CA LEU A 196 -9.65 25.51 -7.39
C LEU A 196 -9.87 26.65 -6.37
N GLN A 197 -10.10 27.85 -6.91
CA GLN A 197 -10.71 28.93 -6.14
C GLN A 197 -12.22 28.74 -6.22
N PRO A 198 -12.95 28.68 -5.10
CA PRO A 198 -14.39 28.55 -5.14
C PRO A 198 -14.97 29.72 -5.93
N ALA A 199 -15.78 29.42 -6.96
CA ALA A 199 -16.60 30.45 -7.59
C ALA A 199 -17.56 31.02 -6.53
N ALA A 200 -17.83 32.31 -6.59
CA ALA A 200 -18.63 32.99 -5.57
C ALA A 200 -20.06 32.40 -5.40
N ASP A 201 -20.53 31.60 -6.37
CA ASP A 201 -21.84 30.97 -6.39
C ASP A 201 -21.76 29.42 -6.28
N ALA A 202 -20.59 28.84 -6.01
CA ALA A 202 -20.44 27.39 -5.89
C ALA A 202 -21.02 26.91 -4.55
N SER A 203 -22.01 26.03 -4.58
CA SER A 203 -22.77 25.59 -3.40
C SER A 203 -23.21 24.13 -3.50
N THR A 204 -22.30 23.24 -3.90
CA THR A 204 -22.58 21.80 -3.90
C THR A 204 -22.43 21.26 -2.46
N TYR A 205 -23.56 21.07 -1.77
CA TYR A 205 -23.58 20.46 -0.46
C TYR A 205 -23.73 18.95 -0.57
N ILE A 206 -22.88 18.24 0.16
CA ILE A 206 -22.98 16.79 0.35
C ILE A 206 -23.62 16.54 1.71
N ALA A 207 -24.50 15.54 1.80
CA ALA A 207 -25.13 15.15 3.05
C ALA A 207 -24.08 14.83 4.13
N GLY A 208 -24.29 15.34 5.35
CA GLY A 208 -23.36 15.18 6.47
C GLY A 208 -22.11 16.06 6.42
N LYS A 209 -22.04 17.08 5.55
CA LYS A 209 -20.92 18.01 5.47
C LYS A 209 -21.33 19.44 5.82
N ASP A 210 -20.50 20.13 6.61
CA ASP A 210 -20.77 21.47 7.12
C ASP A 210 -20.47 22.59 6.11
N LEU A 211 -19.63 22.31 5.10
CA LEU A 211 -19.27 23.27 4.05
C LEU A 211 -19.56 22.69 2.66
N PRO A 212 -19.78 23.57 1.67
CA PRO A 212 -19.82 23.15 0.27
C PRO A 212 -18.54 22.45 -0.15
N LEU A 213 -18.67 21.50 -1.06
CA LEU A 213 -17.60 20.65 -1.55
C LEU A 213 -16.41 21.44 -2.08
N GLU A 214 -16.68 22.46 -2.89
CA GLU A 214 -15.65 23.31 -3.50
C GLU A 214 -14.89 24.11 -2.44
N GLN A 215 -15.57 24.56 -1.39
CA GLN A 215 -14.94 25.27 -0.29
C GLN A 215 -14.09 24.32 0.56
N THR A 216 -14.55 23.11 0.80
CA THR A 216 -13.81 22.05 1.49
C THR A 216 -12.50 21.75 0.77
N ILE A 217 -12.55 21.52 -0.55
CA ILE A 217 -11.37 21.27 -1.39
C ILE A 217 -10.38 22.44 -1.31
N ALA A 218 -10.88 23.68 -1.50
CA ALA A 218 -10.04 24.88 -1.46
C ALA A 218 -9.38 25.09 -0.09
N ASN A 219 -10.12 24.90 1.00
CA ASN A 219 -9.59 25.07 2.36
C ASN A 219 -8.52 24.02 2.65
N MET A 220 -8.80 22.73 2.40
CA MET A 220 -7.88 21.64 2.67
C MET A 220 -6.61 21.74 1.81
N SER A 221 -6.75 22.01 0.51
CA SER A 221 -5.61 22.23 -0.38
C SER A 221 -4.79 23.44 0.04
N GLY A 222 -5.44 24.52 0.50
CA GLY A 222 -4.78 25.72 1.00
C GLY A 222 -3.96 25.47 2.27
N VAL A 223 -4.47 24.65 3.20
CA VAL A 223 -3.74 24.22 4.41
C VAL A 223 -2.49 23.45 4.02
N LEU A 224 -2.60 22.45 3.15
CA LEU A 224 -1.48 21.61 2.72
C LEU A 224 -0.41 22.43 1.97
N ALA A 225 -0.83 23.31 1.08
CA ALA A 225 0.08 24.24 0.40
C ALA A 225 0.79 25.18 1.39
N GLY A 226 0.08 25.69 2.40
CA GLY A 226 0.63 26.52 3.48
C GLY A 226 1.69 25.78 4.33
N LEU A 227 1.58 24.47 4.46
CA LEU A 227 2.56 23.60 5.11
C LEU A 227 3.75 23.25 4.19
N GLY A 228 3.72 23.67 2.93
CA GLY A 228 4.75 23.38 1.94
C GLY A 228 4.68 21.93 1.41
N ILE A 229 3.51 21.29 1.50
CA ILE A 229 3.23 20.01 0.90
C ILE A 229 2.75 20.25 -0.52
N LYS A 230 3.40 19.62 -1.48
CA LYS A 230 3.00 19.63 -2.89
C LYS A 230 2.36 18.32 -3.25
N LEU A 231 1.03 18.28 -3.24
CA LEU A 231 0.30 17.09 -3.66
C LEU A 231 0.38 16.89 -5.17
N GLU A 232 0.43 15.64 -5.56
CA GLU A 232 0.19 15.18 -6.92
C GLU A 232 -0.90 14.11 -6.92
N ILE A 233 -1.67 14.10 -8.00
CA ILE A 233 -2.70 13.10 -8.25
C ILE A 233 -2.06 11.99 -9.06
N ALA A 234 -1.87 10.83 -8.44
CA ALA A 234 -1.21 9.69 -9.08
C ALA A 234 -2.16 8.89 -9.97
N SER A 235 -3.43 8.80 -9.62
CA SER A 235 -4.43 8.12 -10.45
C SER A 235 -5.85 8.57 -10.16
N TRP A 236 -6.69 8.49 -11.20
CA TRP A 236 -8.15 8.55 -11.12
C TRP A 236 -8.74 7.26 -11.65
N ARG A 237 -9.86 6.83 -11.05
CA ARG A 237 -10.64 5.68 -11.55
C ARG A 237 -12.12 5.94 -11.42
N ASN A 238 -12.87 5.63 -12.46
CA ASN A 238 -14.34 5.57 -12.47
C ASN A 238 -14.77 4.35 -13.26
N ILE A 239 -14.88 3.22 -12.60
CA ILE A 239 -15.08 1.91 -13.23
C ILE A 239 -16.55 1.64 -13.48
N VAL A 240 -17.43 2.19 -12.65
CA VAL A 240 -18.89 2.14 -12.80
C VAL A 240 -19.49 3.51 -12.49
N PRO A 241 -20.70 3.83 -12.96
CA PRO A 241 -21.36 5.10 -12.70
C PRO A 241 -21.40 5.45 -11.21
N ASN A 242 -21.12 6.70 -10.88
CA ASN A 242 -21.17 7.25 -9.51
C ASN A 242 -20.25 6.55 -8.49
N VAL A 243 -19.17 5.90 -8.97
CA VAL A 243 -18.13 5.31 -8.11
C VAL A 243 -16.77 5.79 -8.61
N TRP A 244 -16.24 6.80 -7.95
CA TRP A 244 -14.93 7.37 -8.21
C TRP A 244 -13.94 6.98 -7.13
N SER A 245 -12.73 6.69 -7.53
CA SER A 245 -11.59 6.61 -6.62
C SER A 245 -10.40 7.41 -7.12
N LEU A 246 -9.58 7.85 -6.18
CA LEU A 246 -8.48 8.76 -6.42
C LEU A 246 -7.31 8.40 -5.53
N HIS A 247 -6.09 8.45 -6.06
CA HIS A 247 -4.86 8.34 -5.30
C HIS A 247 -4.10 9.67 -5.33
N ILE A 248 -3.82 10.26 -4.16
CA ILE A 248 -2.98 11.45 -4.02
C ILE A 248 -1.77 11.15 -3.15
N ARG A 249 -0.67 11.85 -3.38
CA ARG A 249 0.57 11.71 -2.59
C ARG A 249 1.35 13.02 -2.55
N ASP A 250 2.25 13.15 -1.57
CA ASP A 250 3.24 14.25 -1.57
C ASP A 250 4.33 13.96 -2.61
N ALA A 251 4.52 14.87 -3.56
CA ALA A 251 5.55 14.76 -4.59
C ALA A 251 6.98 14.63 -4.03
N HIS A 252 7.25 15.20 -2.84
CA HIS A 252 8.55 15.08 -2.17
C HIS A 252 8.68 13.77 -1.38
N SER A 253 7.58 13.31 -0.76
CA SER A 253 7.54 12.15 0.12
C SER A 253 6.40 11.22 -0.31
N PRO A 254 6.56 10.45 -1.42
CA PRO A 254 5.47 9.67 -2.02
C PRO A 254 4.87 8.60 -1.12
N MET A 255 5.58 8.18 -0.05
CA MET A 255 5.04 7.29 0.97
C MET A 255 3.95 7.97 1.83
N CYS A 256 3.87 9.30 1.83
CA CYS A 256 2.74 10.04 2.41
C CYS A 256 1.65 10.18 1.36
N PHE A 257 0.75 9.22 1.30
CA PHE A 257 -0.34 9.17 0.32
C PHE A 257 -1.68 8.78 0.96
N THR A 258 -2.76 9.06 0.27
CA THR A 258 -4.11 8.62 0.62
C THR A 258 -4.94 8.32 -0.61
N ASN A 259 -6.02 7.57 -0.38
CA ASN A 259 -6.98 7.21 -1.41
C ASN A 259 -8.33 7.84 -1.06
N GLY A 260 -8.91 8.54 -2.01
CA GLY A 260 -10.27 9.08 -1.86
C GLY A 260 -11.29 8.28 -2.63
N LYS A 261 -12.53 8.33 -2.19
CA LYS A 261 -13.70 7.71 -2.82
C LYS A 261 -14.89 8.65 -2.78
N GLY A 262 -15.80 8.50 -3.73
CA GLY A 262 -17.02 9.29 -3.75
C GLY A 262 -17.89 9.06 -4.98
N ALA A 263 -19.09 9.62 -4.99
CA ALA A 263 -19.99 9.52 -6.12
C ALA A 263 -19.59 10.42 -7.30
N THR A 264 -18.80 11.47 -7.06
CA THR A 264 -18.26 12.38 -8.07
C THR A 264 -16.74 12.50 -7.95
N LYS A 265 -16.10 13.04 -8.99
CA LYS A 265 -14.67 13.29 -9.01
C LYS A 265 -14.25 14.24 -7.88
N GLU A 266 -15.01 15.30 -7.68
CA GLU A 266 -14.76 16.30 -6.63
C GLU A 266 -14.97 15.71 -5.24
N SER A 267 -15.98 14.87 -5.03
CA SER A 267 -16.20 14.22 -3.73
C SER A 267 -15.07 13.22 -3.40
N ALA A 268 -14.56 12.49 -4.39
CA ALA A 268 -13.40 11.63 -4.22
C ALA A 268 -12.14 12.45 -3.87
N LEU A 269 -11.95 13.63 -4.48
CA LEU A 269 -10.84 14.51 -4.13
C LEU A 269 -10.97 15.07 -2.70
N ALA A 270 -12.16 15.53 -2.30
CA ALA A 270 -12.39 15.99 -0.94
C ALA A 270 -12.15 14.90 0.10
N SER A 271 -12.56 13.66 -0.22
CA SER A 271 -12.30 12.48 0.60
C SER A 271 -10.79 12.22 0.75
N ALA A 272 -10.03 12.22 -0.35
CA ALA A 272 -8.57 12.02 -0.32
C ALA A 272 -7.85 13.13 0.47
N LEU A 273 -8.24 14.40 0.28
CA LEU A 273 -7.70 15.53 1.02
C LEU A 273 -8.02 15.46 2.51
N GLY A 274 -9.25 15.07 2.85
CA GLY A 274 -9.68 14.87 4.24
C GLY A 274 -8.85 13.79 4.92
N GLU A 275 -8.69 12.64 4.29
CA GLU A 275 -7.84 11.56 4.81
C GLU A 275 -6.36 11.98 4.90
N TYR A 276 -5.86 12.75 3.94
CA TYR A 276 -4.48 13.25 4.00
C TYR A 276 -4.26 14.15 5.23
N ILE A 277 -5.17 15.07 5.51
CA ILE A 277 -5.14 15.93 6.70
C ILE A 277 -5.30 15.11 7.98
N GLU A 278 -6.18 14.13 7.98
CA GLU A 278 -6.35 13.17 9.08
C GLU A 278 -5.02 12.49 9.42
N ARG A 279 -4.36 11.89 8.42
CA ARG A 279 -3.08 11.19 8.60
C ARG A 279 -1.97 12.11 9.09
N LEU A 280 -1.91 13.35 8.56
CA LEU A 280 -0.95 14.36 9.01
C LEU A 280 -1.20 14.78 10.45
N ASN A 281 -2.43 15.16 10.80
CA ASN A 281 -2.76 15.68 12.12
C ASN A 281 -2.59 14.60 13.20
N ASN A 282 -2.92 13.36 12.91
CA ASN A 282 -2.75 12.22 13.79
C ASN A 282 -1.35 11.60 13.76
N ASN A 283 -0.38 12.19 13.08
CA ASN A 283 0.99 11.67 12.93
C ASN A 283 1.08 10.28 12.27
N HIS A 284 0.02 9.81 11.63
CA HIS A 284 -0.08 8.43 11.15
C HIS A 284 0.91 8.10 10.03
N PHE A 285 1.18 9.04 9.11
CA PHE A 285 2.21 8.83 8.07
C PHE A 285 3.59 8.53 8.64
N TYR A 286 3.80 8.86 9.90
CA TYR A 286 5.07 8.80 10.58
C TYR A 286 5.12 7.73 11.67
N ALA A 287 3.99 7.06 11.92
CA ALA A 287 3.90 6.00 12.92
C ALA A 287 4.84 4.84 12.58
N GLY A 288 5.48 4.26 13.57
CA GLY A 288 6.40 3.14 13.40
C GLY A 288 7.77 3.49 12.81
N SER A 289 8.00 4.72 12.34
CA SER A 289 9.26 5.13 11.73
C SER A 289 10.31 5.57 12.75
N PHE A 290 11.58 5.30 12.42
CA PHE A 290 12.71 5.75 13.23
C PHE A 290 13.12 7.18 12.86
N TRP A 291 13.12 8.08 13.83
CA TRP A 291 13.35 9.52 13.60
C TRP A 291 14.81 9.97 13.65
N GLY A 292 15.65 9.23 14.37
CA GLY A 292 17.03 9.64 14.67
C GLY A 292 17.15 10.58 15.88
N GLU A 293 18.39 10.86 16.27
CA GLU A 293 18.71 11.58 17.53
C GLU A 293 18.19 13.02 17.57
N ASP A 294 18.20 13.73 16.46
CA ASP A 294 17.81 15.14 16.41
C ASP A 294 16.34 15.34 16.82
N ILE A 295 15.45 14.53 16.26
CA ILE A 295 14.01 14.57 16.58
C ILE A 295 13.77 13.99 17.96
N ALA A 296 14.44 12.90 18.31
CA ALA A 296 14.31 12.23 19.59
C ALA A 296 14.64 13.15 20.80
N ASN A 297 15.47 14.15 20.59
CA ASN A 297 15.89 15.13 21.62
C ASN A 297 15.19 16.49 21.48
N ALA A 298 14.23 16.64 20.56
CA ALA A 298 13.44 17.86 20.42
C ALA A 298 12.56 18.13 21.66
N ALA A 299 12.00 19.35 21.76
CA ALA A 299 11.12 19.73 22.87
C ALA A 299 9.91 18.79 23.01
N PHE A 300 9.37 18.37 21.90
CA PHE A 300 8.38 17.29 21.79
C PHE A 300 8.72 16.42 20.59
N VAL A 301 8.20 15.21 20.53
CA VAL A 301 8.35 14.30 19.40
C VAL A 301 7.04 14.22 18.59
N HIS A 302 5.98 13.80 19.22
CA HIS A 302 4.69 13.62 18.54
C HIS A 302 3.83 14.89 18.59
N TYR A 303 3.62 15.46 19.78
CA TYR A 303 2.77 16.63 19.99
C TYR A 303 3.31 17.54 21.11
N PRO A 304 3.08 18.88 21.01
CA PRO A 304 3.53 19.82 22.03
C PRO A 304 2.99 19.59 23.44
N ASN A 305 1.86 18.91 23.57
CA ASN A 305 1.19 18.57 24.84
C ASN A 305 1.47 17.15 25.32
N GLU A 306 2.37 16.41 24.67
CA GLU A 306 2.82 15.10 25.12
C GLU A 306 3.48 15.14 26.48
N ARG A 307 3.41 14.01 27.21
CA ARG A 307 4.16 13.81 28.45
C ARG A 307 4.98 12.54 28.37
N TRP A 308 6.13 12.59 29.03
CA TRP A 308 7.06 11.47 29.08
C TRP A 308 7.15 10.90 30.49
N PHE A 309 7.05 9.59 30.61
CA PHE A 309 7.08 8.85 31.85
C PHE A 309 8.19 7.80 31.80
N LYS A 310 8.77 7.52 32.97
CA LYS A 310 9.74 6.42 33.09
C LYS A 310 9.02 5.17 33.57
N PRO A 311 9.40 3.98 33.08
CA PRO A 311 9.01 2.73 33.71
C PRO A 311 9.28 2.77 35.21
N GLY A 312 8.35 2.28 36.01
CA GLY A 312 8.45 2.25 37.46
C GLY A 312 9.47 1.23 37.96
N ARG A 313 9.56 1.10 39.29
CA ARG A 313 10.41 0.05 39.90
C ARG A 313 9.96 -1.34 39.45
N LYS A 314 10.91 -2.21 39.09
CA LYS A 314 10.68 -3.54 38.52
C LYS A 314 9.84 -3.52 37.26
N ASP A 315 10.04 -2.48 36.47
CA ASP A 315 9.37 -2.29 35.17
C ASP A 315 7.83 -2.14 35.27
N ALA A 316 7.35 -1.60 36.39
CA ALA A 316 5.93 -1.34 36.58
C ALA A 316 5.44 -0.17 35.69
N LEU A 317 4.16 -0.16 35.42
CA LEU A 317 3.52 0.98 34.73
C LEU A 317 3.57 2.23 35.62
N PRO A 318 3.83 3.43 35.04
CA PRO A 318 3.62 4.70 35.74
C PRO A 318 2.15 4.88 36.14
N ALA A 319 1.91 5.43 37.33
CA ALA A 319 0.55 5.63 37.82
C ALA A 319 -0.24 6.73 37.12
N GLU A 320 0.45 7.56 36.34
CA GLU A 320 -0.09 8.73 35.65
C GLU A 320 -0.62 8.40 34.26
N ILE A 321 -0.32 7.21 33.71
CA ILE A 321 -0.80 6.77 32.41
C ILE A 321 -1.99 5.82 32.59
N LEU A 322 -2.95 5.93 31.69
CA LEU A 322 -4.18 5.14 31.70
C LEU A 322 -4.96 5.29 33.00
N ASP A 323 -6.24 5.26 32.94
CA ASP A 323 -7.10 5.24 34.13
C ASP A 323 -7.46 3.80 34.53
N GLU A 324 -8.27 3.67 35.58
CA GLU A 324 -8.67 2.37 36.12
C GLU A 324 -9.47 1.56 35.08
N TYR A 325 -10.34 2.23 34.28
CA TYR A 325 -11.11 1.58 33.22
C TYR A 325 -10.20 1.00 32.15
N CYS A 326 -9.23 1.79 31.65
CA CYS A 326 -8.24 1.34 30.67
C CYS A 326 -7.38 0.19 31.21
N LEU A 327 -6.94 0.27 32.46
CA LEU A 327 -6.11 -0.78 33.06
C LEU A 327 -6.84 -2.11 33.23
N GLN A 328 -8.15 -2.10 33.48
CA GLN A 328 -8.95 -3.32 33.50
C GLN A 328 -9.01 -4.01 32.14
N ILE A 329 -8.89 -3.26 31.05
CA ILE A 329 -8.94 -3.77 29.70
C ILE A 329 -7.55 -4.19 29.19
N TYR A 330 -6.56 -3.32 29.33
CA TYR A 330 -5.23 -3.54 28.73
C TYR A 330 -4.26 -4.34 29.63
N ASN A 331 -4.55 -4.49 30.90
CA ASN A 331 -3.67 -5.17 31.84
C ASN A 331 -4.44 -6.04 32.86
N PRO A 332 -5.43 -6.84 32.43
CA PRO A 332 -6.27 -7.63 33.34
C PRO A 332 -5.44 -8.60 34.19
N ASP A 333 -4.42 -9.21 33.60
CA ASP A 333 -3.57 -10.22 34.24
C ASP A 333 -2.28 -9.63 34.83
N GLY A 334 -2.06 -8.31 34.70
CA GLY A 334 -0.88 -7.63 35.21
C GLY A 334 0.42 -7.98 34.46
N GLU A 335 0.33 -8.41 33.22
CA GLU A 335 1.49 -8.78 32.38
C GLU A 335 2.11 -7.60 31.64
N LEU A 336 1.35 -6.52 31.42
CA LEU A 336 1.85 -5.32 30.77
C LEU A 336 2.92 -4.65 31.64
N ARG A 337 4.06 -4.36 31.04
CA ARG A 337 5.23 -3.73 31.67
C ARG A 337 5.49 -2.35 31.07
N GLY A 338 6.16 -1.48 31.84
CA GLY A 338 6.56 -0.17 31.36
C GLY A 338 7.45 -0.23 30.11
N SER A 339 8.33 -1.23 30.03
CA SER A 339 9.20 -1.43 28.87
C SER A 339 8.44 -1.73 27.57
N HIS A 340 7.25 -2.33 27.66
CA HIS A 340 6.42 -2.59 26.47
C HIS A 340 5.90 -1.30 25.83
N LEU A 341 5.84 -0.21 26.59
CA LEU A 341 5.26 1.08 26.18
C LEU A 341 6.30 2.17 25.91
N VAL A 342 7.61 1.86 26.02
CA VAL A 342 8.69 2.82 25.72
C VAL A 342 8.63 3.20 24.25
N ASP A 343 8.77 4.50 23.97
CA ASP A 343 8.88 4.99 22.59
C ASP A 343 10.26 4.66 22.02
N THR A 344 10.29 3.70 21.10
CA THR A 344 11.52 3.22 20.45
C THR A 344 11.75 3.81 19.08
N ASN A 345 10.72 4.39 18.49
CA ASN A 345 10.76 4.90 17.14
C ASN A 345 11.39 6.29 17.06
N SER A 346 11.21 7.10 18.10
CA SER A 346 11.85 8.42 18.16
C SER A 346 13.38 8.37 18.14
N GLY A 347 13.99 7.30 18.67
CA GLY A 347 15.45 7.12 18.75
C GLY A 347 16.05 7.53 20.11
N ASN A 348 15.26 8.02 21.06
CA ASN A 348 15.72 8.29 22.43
C ASN A 348 14.89 7.53 23.47
N VAL A 349 15.18 6.26 23.60
CA VAL A 349 14.53 5.36 24.56
C VAL A 349 14.74 5.79 26.02
N GLN A 350 15.77 6.62 26.28
CA GLN A 350 16.02 7.13 27.63
C GLN A 350 14.94 8.14 28.08
N ARG A 351 14.17 8.70 27.17
CA ARG A 351 12.99 9.51 27.55
C ARG A 351 11.89 8.64 28.17
N GLY A 352 11.73 7.41 27.73
CA GLY A 352 10.80 6.42 28.26
C GLY A 352 9.50 6.36 27.45
N ILE A 353 8.37 6.39 28.15
CA ILE A 353 7.02 6.25 27.58
C ILE A 353 6.51 7.62 27.16
N CYS A 354 6.32 7.82 25.86
CA CYS A 354 5.59 8.99 25.36
C CYS A 354 4.09 8.75 25.48
N SER A 355 3.37 9.68 26.09
CA SER A 355 1.92 9.56 26.24
C SER A 355 1.22 10.83 25.81
N LEU A 356 0.09 10.67 25.13
CA LEU A 356 -0.72 11.73 24.57
C LEU A 356 -1.98 11.95 25.41
N PRO A 357 -2.40 13.20 25.64
CA PRO A 357 -3.60 13.50 26.42
C PRO A 357 -4.87 13.26 25.61
N TYR A 358 -5.81 12.55 26.19
CA TYR A 358 -7.18 12.36 25.70
C TYR A 358 -8.17 12.81 26.77
N VAL A 359 -9.27 13.41 26.37
CA VAL A 359 -10.34 13.84 27.26
C VAL A 359 -11.40 12.75 27.32
N ARG A 360 -11.63 12.19 28.52
CA ARG A 360 -12.71 11.26 28.78
C ARG A 360 -14.03 12.00 28.71
N GLN A 361 -14.98 11.49 27.90
CA GLN A 361 -16.21 12.22 27.60
C GLN A 361 -17.22 12.23 28.74
N SER A 362 -17.20 11.24 29.62
CA SER A 362 -18.12 11.11 30.74
C SER A 362 -17.98 12.20 31.81
N ASP A 363 -16.74 12.72 32.04
CA ASP A 363 -16.44 13.66 33.12
C ASP A 363 -15.45 14.77 32.74
N GLY A 364 -14.84 14.71 31.55
CA GLY A 364 -13.87 15.71 31.07
C GLY A 364 -12.46 15.53 31.64
N GLU A 365 -12.16 14.43 32.34
CA GLU A 365 -10.83 14.15 32.86
C GLU A 365 -9.83 13.87 31.71
N VAL A 366 -8.59 14.35 31.88
CA VAL A 366 -7.52 14.10 30.91
C VAL A 366 -6.75 12.84 31.30
N VAL A 367 -6.78 11.85 30.41
CA VAL A 367 -6.09 10.58 30.54
C VAL A 367 -4.96 10.49 29.52
N TYR A 368 -3.77 10.07 29.96
CA TYR A 368 -2.59 9.96 29.11
C TYR A 368 -2.46 8.55 28.53
N PHE A 369 -2.60 8.43 27.21
CA PHE A 369 -2.44 7.17 26.48
C PHE A 369 -1.04 7.08 25.89
N PRO A 370 -0.29 5.99 26.14
CA PRO A 370 1.00 5.74 25.52
C PRO A 370 0.88 5.69 23.98
N SER A 371 1.76 6.39 23.26
CA SER A 371 1.78 6.37 21.79
C SER A 371 1.96 4.96 21.25
N ASN A 372 2.79 4.15 21.89
CA ASN A 372 3.01 2.76 21.53
C ASN A 372 1.75 1.90 21.65
N LEU A 373 0.94 2.07 22.73
CA LEU A 373 -0.35 1.40 22.86
C LEU A 373 -1.30 1.77 21.71
N ILE A 374 -1.37 3.07 21.38
CA ILE A 374 -2.23 3.56 20.30
C ILE A 374 -1.82 2.95 18.95
N GLU A 375 -0.52 2.93 18.66
CA GLU A 375 0.02 2.38 17.42
C GLU A 375 -0.18 0.87 17.32
N ASN A 376 0.03 0.13 18.42
CA ASN A 376 -0.10 -1.32 18.43
C ASN A 376 -1.55 -1.83 18.31
N LEU A 377 -2.52 -1.16 18.93
CA LEU A 377 -3.89 -1.70 19.02
C LEU A 377 -4.87 -1.03 18.05
N TYR A 378 -4.72 0.28 17.81
CA TYR A 378 -5.74 1.04 17.09
C TYR A 378 -5.37 1.36 15.66
N VAL A 379 -4.10 1.39 15.32
CA VAL A 379 -3.57 1.75 13.98
C VAL A 379 -4.18 3.06 13.51
N SER A 380 -5.04 3.02 12.46
CA SER A 380 -5.76 4.18 11.93
C SER A 380 -7.20 4.30 12.43
N ASN A 381 -7.72 3.30 13.14
CA ASN A 381 -9.11 3.35 13.59
C ASN A 381 -9.36 4.50 14.57
N GLY A 382 -10.52 5.12 14.44
CA GLY A 382 -10.92 6.23 15.27
C GLY A 382 -10.20 7.55 14.96
N MET A 383 -9.61 7.72 13.78
CA MET A 383 -9.08 9.00 13.28
C MET A 383 -10.04 9.62 12.28
N SER A 384 -10.13 10.92 12.26
CA SER A 384 -10.82 11.64 11.18
C SER A 384 -10.40 13.11 11.10
N ALA A 385 -10.64 13.72 9.94
CA ALA A 385 -10.63 15.17 9.75
C ALA A 385 -11.98 15.64 9.17
N GLY A 386 -12.30 16.90 9.40
CA GLY A 386 -13.53 17.50 8.90
C GLY A 386 -13.44 19.01 8.81
N ASN A 387 -14.45 19.64 8.23
CA ASN A 387 -14.56 21.09 8.19
C ASN A 387 -14.79 21.68 9.60
N THR A 388 -15.43 20.91 10.46
CA THR A 388 -15.62 21.20 11.89
C THR A 388 -15.25 20.01 12.74
N LEU A 389 -15.13 20.23 14.05
CA LEU A 389 -14.88 19.14 14.98
C LEU A 389 -16.05 18.14 15.01
N ALA A 390 -17.29 18.63 14.96
CA ALA A 390 -18.47 17.77 14.96
C ALA A 390 -18.52 16.88 13.72
N GLU A 391 -18.21 17.42 12.53
CA GLU A 391 -18.10 16.63 11.30
C GLU A 391 -17.00 15.55 11.42
N ALA A 392 -15.84 15.92 11.96
CA ALA A 392 -14.76 14.96 12.20
C ALA A 392 -15.19 13.86 13.20
N GLN A 393 -15.90 14.22 14.28
CA GLN A 393 -16.38 13.24 15.27
C GLN A 393 -17.41 12.28 14.68
N VAL A 394 -18.37 12.75 13.86
CA VAL A 394 -19.33 11.88 13.18
C VAL A 394 -18.61 10.87 12.30
N GLN A 395 -17.64 11.34 11.51
CA GLN A 395 -16.86 10.45 10.65
C GLN A 395 -16.06 9.42 11.46
N CYS A 396 -15.42 9.84 12.52
CA CYS A 396 -14.62 9.02 13.42
C CYS A 396 -15.46 7.92 14.09
N LEU A 397 -16.59 8.29 14.69
CA LEU A 397 -17.52 7.36 15.33
C LEU A 397 -18.16 6.41 14.32
N SER A 398 -18.50 6.90 13.13
CA SER A 398 -19.01 6.05 12.05
C SER A 398 -18.02 4.95 11.71
N GLU A 399 -16.74 5.27 11.52
CA GLU A 399 -15.70 4.26 11.24
C GLU A 399 -15.55 3.25 12.37
N ILE A 400 -15.58 3.72 13.63
CA ILE A 400 -15.56 2.83 14.80
C ILE A 400 -16.74 1.84 14.77
N PHE A 401 -17.96 2.32 14.52
CA PHE A 401 -19.11 1.44 14.41
C PHE A 401 -19.03 0.49 13.22
N GLU A 402 -18.61 0.99 12.07
CA GLU A 402 -18.43 0.17 10.87
C GLU A 402 -17.54 -1.05 11.16
N ARG A 403 -16.38 -0.83 11.76
CA ARG A 403 -15.40 -1.87 12.04
C ARG A 403 -15.85 -2.80 13.16
N ALA A 404 -16.37 -2.27 14.24
CA ALA A 404 -16.84 -3.06 15.37
C ALA A 404 -18.05 -3.95 15.00
N VAL A 405 -19.02 -3.39 14.28
CA VAL A 405 -20.22 -4.13 13.84
C VAL A 405 -19.85 -5.15 12.75
N LYS A 406 -18.95 -4.80 11.82
CA LYS A 406 -18.40 -5.75 10.86
C LYS A 406 -17.78 -6.96 11.56
N ARG A 407 -16.96 -6.71 12.59
CA ARG A 407 -16.35 -7.77 13.40
C ARG A 407 -17.39 -8.64 14.07
N GLU A 408 -18.38 -8.05 14.73
CA GLU A 408 -19.48 -8.78 15.39
C GLU A 408 -20.26 -9.66 14.39
N ILE A 409 -20.55 -9.15 13.20
CA ILE A 409 -21.25 -9.89 12.14
C ILE A 409 -20.42 -11.08 11.65
N LEU A 410 -19.11 -10.90 11.45
CA LEU A 410 -18.21 -11.93 10.99
C LEU A 410 -17.97 -13.00 12.06
N GLU A 411 -17.69 -12.61 13.30
CA GLU A 411 -17.51 -13.53 14.44
C GLU A 411 -18.78 -14.35 14.72
N GLY A 412 -19.93 -13.69 14.67
CA GLY A 412 -21.22 -14.33 14.86
C GLY A 412 -21.74 -15.09 13.64
N GLU A 413 -21.04 -15.04 12.51
CA GLU A 413 -21.49 -15.59 11.22
C GLU A 413 -22.95 -15.20 10.91
N ILE A 414 -23.31 -13.94 11.18
CA ILE A 414 -24.69 -13.43 11.15
C ILE A 414 -25.17 -13.29 9.71
N ALA A 415 -26.30 -13.90 9.38
CA ALA A 415 -26.98 -13.73 8.11
C ALA A 415 -27.78 -12.44 8.12
N LEU A 416 -27.40 -11.48 7.28
CA LEU A 416 -28.04 -10.16 7.19
C LEU A 416 -29.25 -10.18 6.26
N PRO A 417 -30.33 -9.42 6.56
CA PRO A 417 -31.47 -9.27 5.67
C PRO A 417 -31.12 -8.42 4.44
N ASP A 418 -31.73 -8.74 3.31
CA ASP A 418 -31.62 -7.95 2.10
C ASP A 418 -32.37 -6.61 2.25
N VAL A 419 -31.78 -5.53 1.70
CA VAL A 419 -32.49 -4.26 1.56
C VAL A 419 -33.51 -4.39 0.44
N PRO A 420 -34.79 -4.10 0.70
CA PRO A 420 -35.86 -4.19 -0.32
C PRO A 420 -35.56 -3.27 -1.53
N HIS A 421 -35.89 -3.76 -2.73
CA HIS A 421 -35.67 -3.01 -3.96
C HIS A 421 -36.38 -1.65 -4.01
N ASP A 422 -37.58 -1.54 -3.42
CA ASP A 422 -38.34 -0.29 -3.32
C ASP A 422 -37.64 0.74 -2.41
N VAL A 423 -36.87 0.29 -1.43
CA VAL A 423 -36.01 1.16 -0.62
C VAL A 423 -34.80 1.63 -1.45
N LEU A 424 -34.08 0.72 -2.15
CA LEU A 424 -32.98 1.07 -3.02
C LEU A 424 -33.40 2.03 -4.14
N ALA A 425 -34.60 1.89 -4.66
CA ALA A 425 -35.16 2.76 -5.71
C ALA A 425 -35.28 4.24 -5.29
N LYS A 426 -35.23 4.53 -3.98
CA LYS A 426 -35.18 5.91 -3.47
C LYS A 426 -33.86 6.60 -3.76
N TYR A 427 -32.80 5.82 -4.03
CA TYR A 427 -31.41 6.28 -4.21
C TYR A 427 -30.89 5.94 -5.62
N PRO A 428 -31.34 6.65 -6.68
CA PRO A 428 -31.06 6.27 -8.07
C PRO A 428 -29.57 6.30 -8.44
N GLY A 429 -28.78 7.18 -7.83
CA GLY A 429 -27.34 7.25 -8.07
C GLY A 429 -26.60 5.98 -7.58
N ILE A 430 -26.94 5.50 -6.40
CA ILE A 430 -26.38 4.28 -5.81
C ILE A 430 -26.83 3.06 -6.62
N LEU A 431 -28.13 3.00 -6.98
CA LEU A 431 -28.69 1.92 -7.79
C LEU A 431 -28.00 1.82 -9.16
N ALA A 432 -27.66 2.94 -9.79
CA ALA A 432 -26.94 2.95 -11.05
C ALA A 432 -25.49 2.37 -10.91
N GLY A 433 -24.80 2.64 -9.81
CA GLY A 433 -23.51 2.03 -9.51
C GLY A 433 -23.61 0.51 -9.33
N ILE A 434 -24.61 0.04 -8.59
CA ILE A 434 -24.90 -1.39 -8.40
C ILE A 434 -25.17 -2.06 -9.75
N GLN A 435 -26.06 -1.48 -10.56
CA GLN A 435 -26.38 -1.99 -11.90
C GLN A 435 -25.13 -2.04 -12.81
N GLY A 436 -24.27 -1.03 -12.72
CA GLY A 436 -23.01 -1.02 -13.45
C GLY A 436 -22.08 -2.21 -13.11
N LEU A 437 -22.04 -2.62 -11.85
CA LEU A 437 -21.30 -3.82 -11.42
C LEU A 437 -21.95 -5.10 -11.95
N GLU A 438 -23.28 -5.19 -11.86
CA GLU A 438 -24.03 -6.35 -12.35
C GLU A 438 -23.92 -6.53 -13.88
N GLU A 439 -23.90 -5.43 -14.63
CA GLU A 439 -23.67 -5.44 -16.08
C GLU A 439 -22.27 -5.97 -16.46
N GLN A 440 -21.28 -5.79 -15.57
CA GLN A 440 -19.94 -6.37 -15.73
C GLN A 440 -19.87 -7.85 -15.30
N GLY A 441 -20.98 -8.39 -14.82
CA GLY A 441 -21.08 -9.81 -14.43
C GLY A 441 -20.73 -10.09 -12.97
N PHE A 442 -20.74 -9.07 -12.11
CA PHE A 442 -20.55 -9.20 -10.67
C PHE A 442 -21.90 -9.01 -9.93
N PRO A 443 -22.56 -10.09 -9.50
CA PRO A 443 -23.73 -9.97 -8.64
C PRO A 443 -23.46 -9.18 -7.38
N VAL A 444 -24.36 -8.27 -7.02
CA VAL A 444 -24.25 -7.41 -5.84
C VAL A 444 -25.40 -7.67 -4.89
N LEU A 445 -25.09 -7.85 -3.62
CA LEU A 445 -26.07 -7.95 -2.54
C LEU A 445 -25.98 -6.71 -1.67
N VAL A 446 -27.12 -6.06 -1.43
CA VAL A 446 -27.21 -4.94 -0.50
C VAL A 446 -27.93 -5.43 0.76
N LYS A 447 -27.24 -5.33 1.89
CA LYS A 447 -27.69 -5.92 3.15
C LYS A 447 -27.74 -4.89 4.27
N ASP A 448 -28.74 -5.00 5.12
CA ASP A 448 -28.82 -4.22 6.34
C ASP A 448 -27.91 -4.83 7.41
N ALA A 449 -26.87 -4.08 7.78
CA ALA A 449 -25.91 -4.45 8.81
C ALA A 449 -26.17 -3.77 10.16
N SER A 450 -27.35 -3.16 10.33
CA SER A 450 -27.69 -2.41 11.53
C SER A 450 -27.98 -3.27 12.76
N LEU A 451 -27.96 -4.61 12.62
CA LEU A 451 -28.36 -5.57 13.65
C LEU A 451 -29.75 -5.30 14.24
N GLY A 452 -30.72 -5.03 13.34
CA GLY A 452 -32.10 -4.74 13.71
C GLY A 452 -32.31 -3.28 14.10
N GLY A 453 -31.62 -2.34 13.53
CA GLY A 453 -31.73 -0.90 13.76
C GLY A 453 -31.00 -0.41 15.02
N ILE A 454 -29.99 -1.17 15.51
CA ILE A 454 -29.20 -0.78 16.68
C ILE A 454 -28.04 0.14 16.26
N TYR A 455 -27.41 -0.15 15.10
CA TYR A 455 -26.21 0.55 14.62
C TYR A 455 -26.43 1.18 13.25
N PRO A 456 -25.77 2.31 12.93
CA PRO A 456 -25.89 3.01 11.65
C PRO A 456 -25.00 2.39 10.56
N VAL A 457 -25.11 1.08 10.31
CA VAL A 457 -24.19 0.34 9.43
C VAL A 457 -24.94 -0.37 8.30
N MET A 458 -24.37 -0.29 7.10
CA MET A 458 -24.80 -0.97 5.89
C MET A 458 -23.70 -1.92 5.38
N CYS A 459 -24.09 -2.89 4.57
CA CYS A 459 -23.15 -3.78 3.88
C CYS A 459 -23.53 -3.93 2.40
N VAL A 460 -22.55 -3.77 1.51
CA VAL A 460 -22.67 -4.11 0.09
C VAL A 460 -21.66 -5.20 -0.21
N THR A 461 -22.16 -6.32 -0.75
CA THR A 461 -21.30 -7.48 -1.03
C THR A 461 -21.27 -7.73 -2.52
N LEU A 462 -20.06 -7.81 -3.08
CA LEU A 462 -19.80 -8.18 -4.46
C LEU A 462 -19.40 -9.66 -4.54
N MET A 463 -19.93 -10.37 -5.51
CA MET A 463 -19.57 -11.76 -5.81
C MET A 463 -18.89 -11.87 -7.16
N ASN A 464 -17.85 -12.67 -7.25
CA ASN A 464 -17.18 -12.99 -8.52
C ASN A 464 -17.52 -14.44 -8.96
N PRO A 465 -18.48 -14.64 -9.88
CA PRO A 465 -18.86 -16.00 -10.31
C PRO A 465 -17.76 -16.77 -11.05
N ARG A 466 -16.72 -16.07 -11.54
CA ARG A 466 -15.60 -16.71 -12.27
C ARG A 466 -14.64 -17.42 -11.32
N THR A 467 -14.39 -16.82 -10.16
CA THR A 467 -13.43 -17.34 -9.16
C THR A 467 -14.12 -17.93 -7.93
N GLY A 468 -15.38 -17.58 -7.69
CA GLY A 468 -16.10 -17.89 -6.46
C GLY A 468 -15.76 -16.95 -5.30
N GLY A 469 -14.92 -15.94 -5.55
CA GLY A 469 -14.50 -14.98 -4.55
C GLY A 469 -15.61 -13.99 -4.17
N VAL A 470 -15.52 -13.44 -2.97
CA VAL A 470 -16.52 -12.51 -2.43
C VAL A 470 -15.82 -11.36 -1.72
N PHE A 471 -16.40 -10.17 -1.85
CA PHE A 471 -15.95 -8.96 -1.17
C PHE A 471 -17.14 -8.32 -0.42
N ALA A 472 -17.05 -8.27 0.91
CA ALA A 472 -18.08 -7.67 1.76
C ALA A 472 -17.58 -6.31 2.29
N SER A 473 -18.09 -5.24 1.70
CA SER A 473 -17.82 -3.87 2.12
C SER A 473 -18.87 -3.40 3.09
N PHE A 474 -18.44 -2.73 4.14
CA PHE A 474 -19.30 -2.10 5.11
C PHE A 474 -19.15 -0.58 5.03
N GLY A 475 -20.15 0.13 5.49
CA GLY A 475 -20.12 1.58 5.58
C GLY A 475 -21.10 2.04 6.65
N ALA A 476 -20.68 3.01 7.44
CA ALA A 476 -21.51 3.55 8.51
C ALA A 476 -21.65 5.06 8.39
N HIS A 477 -22.83 5.55 8.73
CA HIS A 477 -23.16 6.97 8.90
C HIS A 477 -24.56 7.09 9.52
N PRO A 478 -24.86 8.12 10.33
CA PRO A 478 -26.22 8.36 10.83
C PRO A 478 -27.29 8.40 9.74
N SER A 479 -27.00 8.90 8.55
CA SER A 479 -27.89 8.85 7.39
C SER A 479 -27.76 7.52 6.65
N PHE A 480 -28.88 6.84 6.41
CA PHE A 480 -28.96 5.59 5.66
C PHE A 480 -28.36 5.72 4.24
N GLU A 481 -28.70 6.80 3.52
CA GLU A 481 -28.19 7.06 2.17
C GLU A 481 -26.67 7.16 2.15
N VAL A 482 -26.08 7.93 3.06
CA VAL A 482 -24.62 8.12 3.15
C VAL A 482 -23.93 6.81 3.53
N ALA A 483 -24.46 6.04 4.48
CA ALA A 483 -23.91 4.74 4.85
C ALA A 483 -23.90 3.77 3.67
N LEU A 484 -24.98 3.76 2.87
CA LEU A 484 -25.08 2.91 1.70
C LEU A 484 -24.13 3.35 0.57
N GLU A 485 -24.03 4.66 0.29
CA GLU A 485 -23.10 5.21 -0.69
C GLU A 485 -21.63 4.86 -0.31
N ARG A 486 -21.29 5.00 0.96
CA ARG A 486 -19.94 4.64 1.47
C ARG A 486 -19.64 3.16 1.27
N SER A 487 -20.59 2.27 1.59
CA SER A 487 -20.45 0.84 1.39
C SER A 487 -20.23 0.49 -0.08
N LEU A 488 -20.91 1.16 -1.02
CA LEU A 488 -20.74 0.93 -2.45
C LEU A 488 -19.41 1.46 -2.97
N THR A 489 -19.02 2.68 -2.61
CA THR A 489 -17.80 3.31 -3.10
C THR A 489 -16.55 2.64 -2.56
N GLU A 490 -16.59 2.02 -1.38
CA GLU A 490 -15.52 1.23 -0.79
C GLU A 490 -15.17 -0.01 -1.62
N LEU A 491 -16.15 -0.66 -2.27
CA LEU A 491 -15.94 -1.88 -3.06
C LEU A 491 -14.84 -1.72 -4.12
N LEU A 492 -14.73 -0.52 -4.70
CA LEU A 492 -13.83 -0.25 -5.82
C LEU A 492 -12.73 0.78 -5.48
N GLN A 493 -12.59 1.15 -4.21
CA GLN A 493 -11.54 2.08 -3.82
C GLN A 493 -10.17 1.50 -4.17
N GLY A 494 -9.52 2.13 -5.15
CA GLY A 494 -8.22 1.72 -5.63
C GLY A 494 -8.17 0.40 -6.40
N ARG A 495 -9.27 -0.29 -6.66
CA ARG A 495 -9.33 -1.59 -7.34
C ARG A 495 -9.75 -1.44 -8.79
N SER A 496 -9.26 -2.34 -9.65
CA SER A 496 -9.79 -2.60 -11.00
C SER A 496 -10.61 -3.88 -10.98
N PHE A 497 -11.35 -4.15 -12.07
CA PHE A 497 -12.05 -5.43 -12.20
C PHE A 497 -11.10 -6.64 -12.21
N GLU A 498 -9.86 -6.47 -12.63
CA GLU A 498 -8.84 -7.52 -12.60
C GLU A 498 -8.48 -7.89 -11.15
N GLY A 499 -8.29 -6.88 -10.27
CA GLY A 499 -8.04 -7.10 -8.84
C GLY A 499 -9.18 -7.77 -8.07
N LEU A 500 -10.38 -7.92 -8.69
CA LEU A 500 -11.47 -8.69 -8.10
C LEU A 500 -11.34 -10.22 -8.36
N ASN A 501 -10.33 -10.66 -9.11
CA ASN A 501 -10.11 -12.09 -9.35
C ASN A 501 -9.40 -12.78 -8.17
N ASP A 502 -8.70 -12.03 -7.35
CA ASP A 502 -7.90 -12.55 -6.23
C ASP A 502 -8.68 -12.59 -4.90
N LEU A 503 -9.97 -12.29 -4.93
CA LEU A 503 -10.83 -12.31 -3.76
C LEU A 503 -10.98 -13.73 -3.19
N PRO A 504 -10.95 -13.90 -1.83
CA PRO A 504 -11.09 -15.19 -1.20
C PRO A 504 -12.49 -15.77 -1.38
N GLN A 505 -12.56 -17.10 -1.47
CA GLN A 505 -13.84 -17.79 -1.49
C GLN A 505 -14.41 -17.91 -0.07
N PRO A 506 -15.72 -17.76 0.11
CA PRO A 506 -16.36 -18.01 1.40
C PRO A 506 -16.18 -19.46 1.86
N THR A 507 -16.22 -19.67 3.18
CA THR A 507 -16.07 -21.00 3.79
C THR A 507 -17.15 -21.29 4.82
N PHE A 508 -17.41 -22.58 5.11
CA PHE A 508 -18.18 -23.02 6.28
C PHE A 508 -17.29 -23.31 7.49
N ALA A 509 -15.96 -23.20 7.35
CA ALA A 509 -15.02 -23.41 8.41
C ALA A 509 -14.96 -22.18 9.33
N SER A 510 -15.75 -22.17 10.41
CA SER A 510 -15.85 -21.04 11.33
C SER A 510 -14.50 -20.61 11.91
N ASN A 511 -13.59 -21.55 12.16
CA ASN A 511 -12.26 -21.24 12.66
C ASN A 511 -11.41 -20.40 11.70
N ALA A 512 -11.60 -20.54 10.39
CA ALA A 512 -10.90 -19.72 9.41
C ALA A 512 -11.49 -18.28 9.36
N VAL A 513 -12.80 -18.16 9.58
CA VAL A 513 -13.48 -16.84 9.60
C VAL A 513 -13.15 -16.05 10.87
N THR A 514 -13.07 -16.75 12.01
CA THR A 514 -12.84 -16.13 13.33
C THR A 514 -11.36 -16.04 13.72
N GLU A 515 -10.46 -16.39 12.83
CA GLU A 515 -9.03 -16.22 13.06
C GLU A 515 -8.69 -14.71 13.15
N PRO A 516 -7.90 -14.27 14.13
CA PRO A 516 -7.55 -12.86 14.31
C PRO A 516 -6.97 -12.21 13.04
N ASN A 517 -6.13 -12.92 12.29
CA ASN A 517 -5.58 -12.44 11.03
C ASN A 517 -6.66 -12.11 9.99
N ASN A 518 -7.74 -12.88 9.94
CA ASN A 518 -8.83 -12.62 9.02
C ASN A 518 -9.50 -11.28 9.31
N PHE A 519 -9.60 -10.88 10.58
CA PHE A 519 -10.14 -9.55 10.94
C PHE A 519 -9.19 -8.44 10.55
N VAL A 520 -7.88 -8.66 10.64
CA VAL A 520 -6.87 -7.72 10.18
C VAL A 520 -6.96 -7.52 8.66
N GLU A 521 -7.12 -8.60 7.87
CA GLU A 521 -7.35 -8.50 6.43
C GLU A 521 -8.64 -7.73 6.10
N HIS A 522 -9.72 -8.00 6.85
CA HIS A 522 -10.94 -7.22 6.73
C HIS A 522 -10.78 -5.75 7.12
N PHE A 523 -9.87 -5.42 8.02
CA PHE A 523 -9.54 -4.04 8.37
C PHE A 523 -8.72 -3.35 7.29
N ILE A 524 -7.69 -4.01 6.76
CA ILE A 524 -6.75 -3.42 5.79
C ILE A 524 -7.47 -3.02 4.50
N ASP A 525 -8.17 -3.95 3.88
CA ASP A 525 -8.75 -3.72 2.56
C ASP A 525 -10.08 -4.46 2.30
N SER A 526 -10.70 -4.97 3.35
CA SER A 526 -11.94 -5.76 3.30
C SER A 526 -11.83 -7.09 2.51
N SER A 527 -10.64 -7.59 2.22
CA SER A 527 -10.40 -8.84 1.48
C SER A 527 -10.46 -10.10 2.33
N GLY A 528 -10.78 -10.01 3.61
CA GLY A 528 -10.88 -11.17 4.49
C GLY A 528 -11.96 -12.17 4.09
N ILE A 529 -11.83 -13.41 4.58
CA ILE A 529 -12.74 -14.53 4.32
C ILE A 529 -14.05 -14.31 5.07
N VAL A 530 -15.18 -14.48 4.37
CA VAL A 530 -16.53 -14.50 4.98
C VAL A 530 -17.08 -15.91 5.06
N SER A 531 -18.00 -16.15 6.02
CA SER A 531 -18.71 -17.41 6.13
C SER A 531 -19.80 -17.56 5.06
N TRP A 532 -19.99 -18.75 4.51
CA TRP A 532 -21.18 -19.02 3.70
C TRP A 532 -22.50 -18.82 4.46
N ARG A 533 -22.49 -18.90 5.82
CA ARG A 533 -23.66 -18.63 6.65
C ARG A 533 -24.14 -17.18 6.53
N PHE A 534 -23.23 -16.25 6.28
CA PHE A 534 -23.54 -14.84 5.98
C PHE A 534 -24.52 -14.70 4.79
N PHE A 535 -24.47 -15.63 3.82
CA PHE A 535 -25.31 -15.63 2.62
C PHE A 535 -26.58 -16.48 2.77
N SER A 536 -26.95 -16.88 3.99
CA SER A 536 -28.19 -17.61 4.21
C SER A 536 -29.40 -16.79 3.76
N ALA A 537 -30.33 -17.43 3.02
CA ALA A 537 -31.59 -16.80 2.63
C ALA A 537 -32.53 -16.51 3.83
N LYS A 538 -32.26 -17.16 4.98
CA LYS A 538 -32.93 -16.89 6.24
C LYS A 538 -32.03 -15.99 7.07
N ALA A 539 -32.37 -14.69 7.09
CA ALA A 539 -31.69 -13.72 7.93
C ALA A 539 -31.90 -13.98 9.42
N ASN A 540 -31.00 -13.50 10.26
CA ASN A 540 -31.08 -13.62 11.71
C ASN A 540 -32.08 -12.60 12.32
N PHE A 541 -32.40 -11.53 11.59
CA PHE A 541 -33.34 -10.48 11.98
C PHE A 541 -34.05 -9.93 10.75
N ASP A 542 -35.09 -9.15 10.95
CA ASP A 542 -35.84 -8.52 9.87
C ASP A 542 -35.20 -7.19 9.46
N PHE A 543 -35.33 -6.81 8.19
CA PHE A 543 -34.91 -5.52 7.68
C PHE A 543 -35.61 -4.38 8.40
N VAL A 544 -34.86 -3.35 8.76
CA VAL A 544 -35.32 -2.11 9.33
C VAL A 544 -34.79 -0.93 8.52
N GLU A 545 -35.67 -0.10 7.98
CA GLU A 545 -35.25 1.19 7.42
C GLU A 545 -35.01 2.15 8.58
N TRP A 546 -33.76 2.33 8.91
CA TRP A 546 -33.30 3.13 10.03
C TRP A 546 -32.87 4.53 9.59
N ASP A 547 -32.87 5.48 10.50
CA ASP A 547 -32.31 6.82 10.35
C ASP A 547 -31.91 7.32 11.74
N PHE A 548 -30.58 7.49 11.92
CA PHE A 548 -29.98 8.01 13.15
C PHE A 548 -29.69 9.50 13.06
N SER A 549 -29.87 10.12 11.87
CA SER A 549 -29.66 11.56 11.66
C SER A 549 -30.81 12.42 12.24
N GLY A 550 -31.92 11.78 12.64
CA GLY A 550 -33.09 12.44 13.19
C GLY A 550 -34.03 13.09 12.14
N LYS A 551 -35.16 13.56 12.59
CA LYS A 551 -36.16 14.18 11.71
C LYS A 551 -35.93 15.69 11.65
N GLY A 552 -35.18 16.13 10.68
CA GLY A 552 -34.97 17.56 10.45
C GLY A 552 -33.54 17.90 10.01
N GLU A 553 -33.22 19.19 10.03
CA GLU A 553 -31.88 19.72 9.77
C GLU A 553 -30.97 19.46 10.97
N ASN A 554 -30.62 18.20 11.27
CA ASN A 554 -29.70 17.89 12.34
C ASN A 554 -28.30 18.38 11.95
N SER A 555 -27.68 19.08 12.89
CA SER A 555 -26.26 19.43 12.74
C SER A 555 -25.39 18.21 13.03
N ASN A 556 -24.18 18.17 12.47
CA ASN A 556 -23.18 17.17 12.82
C ASN A 556 -22.94 17.04 14.33
N ALA A 557 -23.17 18.11 15.12
CA ALA A 557 -23.08 18.06 16.57
C ALA A 557 -24.17 17.17 17.20
N GLU A 558 -25.39 17.17 16.68
CA GLU A 558 -26.49 16.32 17.14
C GLU A 558 -26.26 14.87 16.70
N GLU A 559 -25.74 14.65 15.49
CA GLU A 559 -25.36 13.33 14.99
C GLU A 559 -24.21 12.73 15.83
N ALA A 560 -23.17 13.50 16.13
CA ALA A 560 -22.08 13.06 17.02
C ALA A 560 -22.61 12.70 18.42
N ALA A 561 -23.50 13.52 19.00
CA ALA A 561 -24.11 13.24 20.29
C ALA A 561 -24.96 11.96 20.25
N SER A 562 -25.69 11.71 19.16
CA SER A 562 -26.46 10.49 18.99
C SER A 562 -25.57 9.24 18.95
N LEU A 563 -24.46 9.28 18.20
CA LEU A 563 -23.49 8.18 18.12
C LEU A 563 -22.79 7.93 19.46
N LEU A 564 -22.41 8.99 20.17
CA LEU A 564 -21.86 8.88 21.53
C LEU A 564 -22.85 8.26 22.50
N GLY A 565 -24.15 8.61 22.37
CA GLY A 565 -25.20 8.02 23.18
C GLY A 565 -25.31 6.50 23.03
N ILE A 566 -25.11 5.96 21.82
CA ILE A 566 -25.08 4.50 21.60
C ILE A 566 -23.94 3.86 22.44
N LEU A 567 -22.76 4.46 22.45
CA LEU A 567 -21.62 3.94 23.20
C LEU A 567 -21.83 4.06 24.73
N GLU A 568 -22.46 5.16 25.17
CA GLU A 568 -22.85 5.35 26.56
C GLU A 568 -23.86 4.28 27.01
N ASP A 569 -24.90 4.01 26.19
CA ASP A 569 -25.88 2.95 26.47
C ASP A 569 -25.24 1.54 26.54
N MET A 570 -24.13 1.34 25.80
CA MET A 570 -23.31 0.13 25.89
C MET A 570 -22.38 0.10 27.11
N GLY A 571 -22.34 1.16 27.92
CA GLY A 571 -21.43 1.30 29.07
C GLY A 571 -19.97 1.45 28.68
N LYS A 572 -19.69 2.02 27.50
CA LYS A 572 -18.30 2.26 27.01
C LYS A 572 -17.83 3.65 27.38
N GLU A 573 -16.60 3.75 27.85
CA GLU A 573 -15.93 5.03 28.03
C GLU A 573 -15.29 5.48 26.70
N VAL A 574 -15.42 6.77 26.40
CA VAL A 574 -14.93 7.36 25.16
C VAL A 574 -13.88 8.42 25.46
N TYR A 575 -12.75 8.37 24.78
CA TYR A 575 -11.62 9.28 24.96
C TYR A 575 -11.33 10.00 23.65
N VAL A 576 -11.29 11.32 23.69
CA VAL A 576 -11.15 12.17 22.49
C VAL A 576 -9.90 13.04 22.57
N ALA A 577 -9.08 13.00 21.52
CA ALA A 577 -8.03 13.98 21.28
C ALA A 577 -8.39 14.83 20.06
N VAL A 578 -8.14 16.12 20.12
CA VAL A 578 -8.38 17.09 19.04
C VAL A 578 -7.06 17.66 18.56
N TYR A 579 -6.88 17.69 17.24
CA TYR A 579 -5.68 18.13 16.56
C TYR A 579 -6.04 19.22 15.53
N ASP A 580 -5.71 20.47 15.82
CA ASP A 580 -5.99 21.63 14.98
C ASP A 580 -4.74 22.47 14.67
N GLN A 581 -3.59 22.08 15.20
CA GLN A 581 -2.34 22.84 15.14
C GLN A 581 -1.79 23.04 13.73
N LEU A 582 -2.24 22.27 12.75
CA LEU A 582 -1.81 22.42 11.35
C LEU A 582 -2.76 23.27 10.50
N GLY A 583 -3.79 23.87 11.12
CA GLY A 583 -4.72 24.77 10.43
C GLY A 583 -5.95 24.07 9.82
N ALA A 584 -6.14 22.78 10.09
CA ALA A 584 -7.34 22.03 9.79
C ALA A 584 -7.71 21.15 10.99
N THR A 585 -8.99 20.92 11.19
CA THR A 585 -9.50 20.16 12.33
C THR A 585 -9.44 18.67 12.07
N ALA A 586 -8.81 17.94 12.97
CA ALA A 586 -8.88 16.48 13.05
C ALA A 586 -9.09 16.05 14.50
N CYS A 587 -9.55 14.83 14.69
CA CYS A 587 -9.65 14.21 16.00
C CYS A 587 -9.27 12.74 15.95
N ARG A 588 -9.02 12.19 17.12
CA ARG A 588 -8.93 10.75 17.33
C ARG A 588 -9.80 10.37 18.52
N ILE A 589 -10.62 9.34 18.33
CA ILE A 589 -11.48 8.78 19.37
C ILE A 589 -11.00 7.36 19.66
N LEU A 590 -10.79 7.07 20.94
CA LEU A 590 -10.49 5.74 21.45
C LEU A 590 -11.67 5.26 22.30
N VAL A 591 -12.10 4.03 22.07
CA VAL A 591 -13.13 3.35 22.84
C VAL A 591 -12.58 2.02 23.33
N PRO A 592 -11.88 2.01 24.46
CA PRO A 592 -11.20 0.82 24.98
C PRO A 592 -12.13 -0.38 25.12
N GLY A 593 -11.70 -1.53 24.61
CA GLY A 593 -12.47 -2.78 24.55
C GLY A 593 -13.59 -2.76 23.49
N TYR A 594 -13.50 -1.87 22.49
CA TYR A 594 -14.46 -1.80 21.38
C TYR A 594 -13.83 -1.39 20.05
N SER A 595 -12.90 -0.45 20.03
CA SER A 595 -12.35 0.11 18.80
C SER A 595 -10.92 -0.32 18.48
N GLU A 596 -10.36 -1.28 19.20
CA GLU A 596 -9.10 -1.92 18.88
C GLU A 596 -9.23 -2.74 17.58
N ILE A 597 -8.19 -2.70 16.76
CA ILE A 597 -8.07 -3.52 15.54
C ILE A 597 -7.34 -4.83 15.85
N TYR A 598 -6.22 -4.72 16.55
CA TYR A 598 -5.46 -5.88 16.98
C TYR A 598 -5.93 -6.40 18.34
N PRO A 599 -5.78 -7.70 18.60
CA PRO A 599 -6.02 -8.26 19.94
C PRO A 599 -5.21 -7.54 21.02
N ILE A 600 -5.78 -7.41 22.20
CA ILE A 600 -5.12 -6.70 23.31
C ILE A 600 -3.83 -7.43 23.72
N GLU A 601 -3.78 -8.73 23.57
CA GLU A 601 -2.62 -9.57 23.80
C GLU A 601 -1.40 -9.14 22.98
N ASP A 602 -1.61 -8.62 21.77
CA ASP A 602 -0.55 -8.13 20.89
C ASP A 602 0.20 -6.92 21.46
N LEU A 603 -0.39 -6.20 22.41
CA LEU A 603 0.30 -5.13 23.12
C LEU A 603 1.54 -5.65 23.88
N VAL A 604 1.50 -6.86 24.37
CA VAL A 604 2.60 -7.49 25.11
C VAL A 604 3.52 -8.29 24.19
N TRP A 605 2.98 -9.09 23.29
CA TRP A 605 3.72 -10.09 22.52
C TRP A 605 4.24 -9.56 21.18
N ASP A 606 3.45 -8.73 20.50
CA ASP A 606 3.74 -8.23 19.14
C ASP A 606 3.88 -6.70 19.07
N ASN A 607 4.28 -6.05 20.16
CA ASN A 607 4.46 -4.60 20.15
C ASN A 607 5.65 -4.15 19.27
N THR A 608 5.61 -2.88 18.84
CA THR A 608 6.62 -2.28 17.96
C THR A 608 7.99 -2.05 18.60
N ASN A 609 8.11 -2.29 19.90
CA ASN A 609 9.38 -2.11 20.65
C ASN A 609 10.47 -3.12 20.27
N LYS A 610 10.13 -4.20 19.57
CA LYS A 610 11.11 -5.19 19.05
C LYS A 610 12.23 -4.54 18.21
N ALA A 611 11.96 -3.43 17.55
CA ALA A 611 12.94 -2.69 16.76
C ALA A 611 14.24 -2.35 17.50
N LEU A 612 14.16 -2.09 18.82
CA LEU A 612 15.34 -1.81 19.66
C LEU A 612 16.35 -2.95 19.69
N LEU A 613 15.88 -4.18 19.58
CA LEU A 613 16.74 -5.36 19.63
C LEU A 613 17.60 -5.53 18.37
N PHE A 614 17.19 -4.93 17.25
CA PHE A 614 17.73 -5.24 15.94
C PHE A 614 18.28 -4.04 15.19
N ARG A 615 17.66 -2.87 15.30
CA ARG A 615 17.94 -1.71 14.44
C ARG A 615 19.41 -1.31 14.37
N ALA A 616 20.06 -1.20 15.51
CA ALA A 616 21.44 -0.74 15.57
C ALA A 616 22.42 -1.71 14.86
N ASP A 617 22.22 -3.01 15.06
CA ASP A 617 23.08 -4.03 14.47
C ASP A 617 22.79 -4.20 12.98
N ILE A 618 21.52 -4.22 12.60
CA ILE A 618 21.13 -4.31 11.17
C ILE A 618 21.63 -3.11 10.38
N LEU A 619 21.48 -1.89 10.88
CA LEU A 619 21.99 -0.70 10.18
C LEU A 619 23.53 -0.63 10.16
N ASN A 620 24.21 -1.33 11.04
CA ASN A 620 25.67 -1.43 11.04
C ASN A 620 26.18 -2.80 10.54
N LEU A 621 25.35 -3.61 9.88
CA LEU A 621 25.61 -5.01 9.51
C LEU A 621 27.01 -5.25 8.92
N HIS A 622 27.45 -4.40 7.99
CA HIS A 622 28.75 -4.50 7.34
C HIS A 622 29.96 -4.23 8.27
N ARG A 623 29.74 -3.75 9.47
CA ARG A 623 30.78 -3.42 10.46
C ARG A 623 30.84 -4.41 11.61
N LEU A 624 29.89 -5.33 11.67
CA LEU A 624 29.82 -6.33 12.72
C LEU A 624 30.92 -7.38 12.52
N ASP A 625 31.57 -7.76 13.61
CA ASP A 625 32.41 -8.95 13.66
C ASP A 625 31.57 -10.22 13.80
N ASP A 626 32.21 -11.38 13.64
CA ASP A 626 31.51 -12.66 13.64
C ASP A 626 30.77 -12.91 14.96
N ALA A 627 31.35 -12.57 16.11
CA ALA A 627 30.68 -12.72 17.40
C ALA A 627 29.43 -11.82 17.53
N SER A 628 29.45 -10.62 16.95
CA SER A 628 28.31 -9.72 16.91
C SER A 628 27.21 -10.22 15.95
N LEU A 629 27.61 -10.84 14.84
CA LEU A 629 26.68 -11.49 13.91
C LEU A 629 25.99 -12.71 14.53
N GLU A 630 26.75 -13.57 15.22
CA GLU A 630 26.18 -14.69 15.98
C GLU A 630 25.16 -14.19 17.02
N ALA A 631 25.50 -13.13 17.76
CA ALA A 631 24.59 -12.55 18.73
C ALA A 631 23.33 -11.91 18.09
N LEU A 632 23.44 -11.34 16.90
CA LEU A 632 22.28 -10.86 16.13
C LEU A 632 21.41 -12.02 15.67
N LEU A 633 22.01 -13.09 15.13
CA LEU A 633 21.33 -14.29 14.70
C LEU A 633 20.55 -14.94 15.85
N ASP A 634 21.20 -15.14 17.01
CA ASP A 634 20.56 -15.66 18.22
C ASP A 634 19.32 -14.84 18.61
N ARG A 635 19.39 -13.51 18.48
CA ARG A 635 18.23 -12.65 18.77
C ARG A 635 17.12 -12.79 17.73
N LEU A 636 17.45 -12.89 16.42
CA LEU A 636 16.47 -13.11 15.37
C LEU A 636 15.72 -14.43 15.54
N GLU A 637 16.41 -15.47 16.00
CA GLU A 637 15.83 -16.79 16.25
C GLU A 637 14.98 -16.84 17.54
N ASN A 638 15.47 -16.21 18.62
CA ASN A 638 14.83 -16.29 19.93
C ASN A 638 13.62 -15.36 20.12
N ASN A 639 13.32 -14.46 19.16
CA ASN A 639 12.22 -13.50 19.26
C ASN A 639 10.98 -13.88 18.44
N GLU A 640 10.90 -15.13 18.00
CA GLU A 640 9.73 -15.68 17.28
C GLU A 640 9.25 -14.75 16.14
N LEU A 641 10.20 -14.18 15.40
CA LEU A 641 9.89 -13.32 14.26
C LEU A 641 9.36 -14.16 13.10
N ASP A 642 8.35 -13.65 12.40
CA ASP A 642 7.94 -14.23 11.15
C ASP A 642 9.06 -14.09 10.10
N GLU A 643 9.48 -15.19 9.50
CA GLU A 643 10.56 -15.25 8.53
C GLU A 643 10.27 -14.47 7.25
N HIS A 644 8.99 -14.25 6.93
CA HIS A 644 8.57 -13.48 5.76
C HIS A 644 8.38 -11.99 6.06
N SER A 645 8.50 -11.56 7.31
CA SER A 645 8.41 -10.15 7.67
C SER A 645 9.56 -9.33 7.11
N ASP A 646 9.24 -8.11 6.65
CA ASP A 646 10.21 -7.18 6.11
C ASP A 646 11.11 -6.60 7.21
N ILE A 647 12.41 -6.60 6.96
CA ILE A 647 13.39 -5.96 7.84
C ILE A 647 13.15 -4.45 7.95
N ALA A 648 12.77 -3.81 6.86
CA ALA A 648 12.40 -2.39 6.82
C ALA A 648 11.38 -2.05 7.91
N THR A 649 10.30 -2.82 7.97
CA THR A 649 9.25 -2.76 8.98
C THR A 649 9.77 -3.01 10.39
N LEU A 650 10.49 -4.10 10.58
CA LEU A 650 11.02 -4.49 11.88
C LEU A 650 11.88 -3.39 12.52
N ILE A 651 12.64 -2.65 11.73
CA ILE A 651 13.53 -1.60 12.24
C ILE A 651 13.03 -0.17 12.05
N GLY A 652 11.86 0.03 11.42
CA GLY A 652 11.22 1.33 11.20
C GLY A 652 11.96 2.23 10.21
N ILE A 653 12.52 1.67 9.14
CA ILE A 653 13.25 2.39 8.11
C ILE A 653 12.54 2.26 6.76
N GLU A 654 12.32 3.39 6.10
CA GLU A 654 11.85 3.43 4.72
C GLU A 654 13.03 3.29 3.77
N PHE A 655 13.25 2.11 3.22
CA PHE A 655 14.22 1.88 2.14
C PHE A 655 13.59 2.14 0.77
N ASP A 656 14.42 2.37 -0.24
CA ASP A 656 13.95 2.44 -1.62
C ASP A 656 13.46 1.05 -2.08
N GLU A 657 12.25 0.98 -2.64
CA GLU A 657 11.53 -0.27 -2.98
C GLU A 657 12.30 -1.17 -3.96
N ASN A 658 13.08 -0.56 -4.85
CA ASN A 658 13.87 -1.28 -5.85
C ASN A 658 15.29 -1.65 -5.38
N THR A 659 15.54 -1.62 -4.08
CA THR A 659 16.80 -2.04 -3.47
C THR A 659 16.61 -3.35 -2.72
N GLU A 660 17.69 -4.10 -2.55
CA GLU A 660 17.68 -5.33 -1.75
C GLU A 660 17.26 -5.04 -0.30
N TRP A 661 17.59 -3.88 0.25
CA TRP A 661 17.12 -3.45 1.56
C TRP A 661 15.59 -3.32 1.63
N GLY A 662 14.96 -2.82 0.56
CA GLY A 662 13.51 -2.65 0.48
C GLY A 662 12.72 -3.96 0.38
N GLN A 663 13.40 -5.04 0.03
CA GLN A 663 12.81 -6.37 -0.15
C GLN A 663 13.36 -7.41 0.84
N LEU A 664 14.25 -7.01 1.75
CA LEU A 664 14.94 -7.90 2.67
C LEU A 664 13.97 -8.43 3.74
N THR A 665 13.82 -9.74 3.81
CA THR A 665 13.04 -10.42 4.84
C THR A 665 13.91 -10.92 5.99
N VAL A 666 13.29 -11.31 7.09
CA VAL A 666 13.97 -11.93 8.23
C VAL A 666 14.69 -13.20 7.81
N LEU A 667 14.04 -14.06 7.00
CA LEU A 667 14.62 -15.29 6.47
C LEU A 667 15.89 -15.01 5.67
N GLU A 668 15.82 -14.05 4.75
CA GLU A 668 16.97 -13.71 3.91
C GLU A 668 18.10 -13.07 4.72
N LEU A 669 17.78 -12.23 5.71
CA LEU A 669 18.82 -11.68 6.58
C LEU A 669 19.56 -12.79 7.36
N LYS A 670 18.83 -13.77 7.92
CA LYS A 670 19.43 -14.93 8.57
C LYS A 670 20.34 -15.68 7.61
N LEU A 671 19.86 -15.97 6.41
CA LEU A 671 20.63 -16.61 5.34
C LEU A 671 21.95 -15.88 5.06
N LEU A 672 21.90 -14.56 4.87
CA LEU A 672 23.09 -13.75 4.60
C LEU A 672 24.05 -13.70 5.79
N ILE A 673 23.57 -13.79 7.02
CA ILE A 673 24.40 -13.88 8.23
C ILE A 673 25.09 -15.25 8.30
N HIS A 674 24.37 -16.36 8.08
CA HIS A 674 24.97 -17.70 8.02
C HIS A 674 26.07 -17.81 6.96
N LEU A 675 25.84 -17.24 5.77
CA LEU A 675 26.86 -17.15 4.73
C LEU A 675 28.10 -16.37 5.19
N ALA A 676 27.88 -15.22 5.85
CA ALA A 676 28.97 -14.39 6.35
C ALA A 676 29.78 -15.08 7.46
N LEU A 677 29.14 -15.98 8.21
CA LEU A 677 29.75 -16.83 9.25
C LEU A 677 30.30 -18.16 8.70
N GLN A 678 30.15 -18.43 7.39
CA GLN A 678 30.52 -19.70 6.73
C GLN A 678 29.85 -20.94 7.30
N GLN A 679 28.61 -20.76 7.78
CA GLN A 679 27.73 -21.82 8.27
C GLN A 679 26.88 -22.33 7.10
N PHE A 680 27.47 -23.22 6.30
CA PHE A 680 26.92 -23.57 4.99
C PHE A 680 25.73 -24.53 5.05
N GLU A 681 25.64 -25.36 6.09
CA GLU A 681 24.52 -26.29 6.29
C GLU A 681 23.24 -25.50 6.53
N GLU A 682 23.24 -24.56 7.47
CA GLU A 682 22.14 -23.68 7.82
C GLU A 682 21.77 -22.74 6.65
N ALA A 683 22.80 -22.18 5.99
CA ALA A 683 22.60 -21.36 4.80
C ALA A 683 21.90 -22.11 3.67
N HIS A 684 22.23 -23.39 3.46
CA HIS A 684 21.61 -24.23 2.43
C HIS A 684 20.12 -24.50 2.73
N GLU A 685 19.76 -24.80 3.99
CA GLU A 685 18.36 -24.97 4.39
C GLU A 685 17.54 -23.69 4.11
N LEU A 686 18.07 -22.54 4.48
CA LEU A 686 17.40 -21.25 4.28
C LEU A 686 17.30 -20.84 2.80
N VAL A 687 18.31 -21.16 1.97
CA VAL A 687 18.22 -20.97 0.51
C VAL A 687 17.07 -21.76 -0.08
N GLY A 688 16.91 -23.03 0.34
CA GLY A 688 15.81 -23.87 -0.09
C GLY A 688 14.44 -23.27 0.23
N ALA A 689 14.29 -22.76 1.45
CA ALA A 689 13.07 -22.07 1.88
C ALA A 689 12.86 -20.76 1.08
N PHE A 690 13.90 -19.95 0.88
CA PHE A 690 13.80 -18.71 0.09
C PHE A 690 13.29 -18.99 -1.34
N LEU A 691 13.86 -19.98 -2.02
CA LEU A 691 13.50 -20.34 -3.39
C LEU A 691 12.08 -20.89 -3.55
N GLN A 692 11.48 -21.40 -2.47
CA GLN A 692 10.10 -21.89 -2.49
C GLN A 692 9.07 -20.76 -2.54
N TYR A 693 9.37 -19.60 -1.95
CA TYR A 693 8.40 -18.53 -1.73
C TYR A 693 8.69 -17.26 -2.55
N ASN A 694 9.78 -17.21 -3.33
CA ASN A 694 10.19 -16.04 -4.09
C ASN A 694 10.21 -16.29 -5.61
N ASP A 695 10.13 -15.22 -6.41
CA ASP A 695 10.26 -15.29 -7.87
C ASP A 695 11.71 -15.60 -8.26
N ASN A 696 11.91 -16.82 -8.74
CA ASN A 696 13.21 -17.33 -9.12
C ASN A 696 13.64 -16.92 -10.54
N THR A 697 12.89 -16.09 -11.22
CA THR A 697 13.19 -15.60 -12.59
C THR A 697 13.91 -14.26 -12.59
N VAL A 698 13.86 -13.50 -11.51
CA VAL A 698 14.57 -12.22 -11.33
C VAL A 698 16.02 -12.43 -10.89
N GLU A 699 16.85 -11.38 -11.02
CA GLU A 699 18.30 -11.48 -10.74
C GLU A 699 18.60 -12.00 -9.33
N ARG A 700 17.86 -11.56 -8.33
CA ARG A 700 17.97 -12.00 -6.93
C ARG A 700 17.69 -13.48 -6.77
N GLY A 701 16.57 -13.98 -7.33
CA GLY A 701 16.23 -15.41 -7.32
C GLY A 701 17.26 -16.27 -8.06
N LEU A 702 17.79 -15.77 -9.17
CA LEU A 702 18.85 -16.45 -9.91
C LEU A 702 20.19 -16.51 -9.16
N PHE A 703 20.49 -15.50 -8.33
CA PHE A 703 21.64 -15.55 -7.42
C PHE A 703 21.48 -16.69 -6.41
N TYR A 704 20.32 -16.81 -5.76
CA TYR A 704 20.08 -17.86 -4.77
C TYR A 704 19.98 -19.25 -5.40
N GLN A 705 19.48 -19.39 -6.64
CA GLN A 705 19.58 -20.65 -7.36
C GLN A 705 21.05 -21.09 -7.61
N ALA A 706 21.90 -20.15 -8.01
CA ALA A 706 23.32 -20.41 -8.21
C ALA A 706 24.03 -20.72 -6.89
N LEU A 707 23.65 -20.03 -5.82
CA LEU A 707 24.16 -20.27 -4.47
C LEU A 707 23.76 -21.65 -3.97
N ASN A 708 22.52 -22.07 -4.17
CA ASN A 708 22.02 -23.39 -3.77
C ASN A 708 22.91 -24.51 -4.33
N VAL A 709 23.15 -24.51 -5.64
CA VAL A 709 23.97 -25.57 -6.25
C VAL A 709 25.44 -25.52 -5.82
N VAL A 710 25.96 -24.34 -5.50
CA VAL A 710 27.33 -24.21 -4.97
C VAL A 710 27.40 -24.78 -3.55
N LEU A 711 26.42 -24.49 -2.71
CA LEU A 711 26.32 -25.06 -1.36
C LEU A 711 26.14 -26.57 -1.37
N GLU A 712 25.31 -27.10 -2.29
CA GLU A 712 25.17 -28.58 -2.48
C GLU A 712 26.54 -29.24 -2.77
N VAL A 713 27.36 -28.63 -3.62
CA VAL A 713 28.71 -29.16 -3.92
C VAL A 713 29.65 -29.04 -2.73
N LEU A 714 29.56 -27.96 -1.96
CA LEU A 714 30.43 -27.75 -0.80
C LEU A 714 30.11 -28.65 0.39
N LEU A 715 28.86 -29.08 0.49
CA LEU A 715 28.37 -29.97 1.55
C LEU A 715 28.53 -31.47 1.24
N ASP A 716 28.91 -31.81 0.01
CA ASP A 716 29.15 -33.19 -0.41
C ASP A 716 30.67 -33.47 -0.46
N ASP A 717 31.15 -34.33 0.45
CA ASP A 717 32.56 -34.69 0.56
C ASP A 717 33.14 -35.40 -0.69
N ASP A 718 32.27 -35.89 -1.57
CA ASP A 718 32.66 -36.60 -2.81
C ASP A 718 32.79 -35.63 -4.01
N LEU A 719 32.47 -34.33 -3.85
CA LEU A 719 32.45 -33.34 -4.91
C LEU A 719 33.51 -32.26 -4.70
N GLU A 720 34.17 -31.85 -5.79
CA GLU A 720 35.15 -30.74 -5.79
C GLU A 720 34.54 -29.56 -6.59
N LEU A 721 34.42 -28.40 -5.99
CA LEU A 721 33.79 -27.22 -6.60
C LEU A 721 34.45 -26.81 -7.92
N ASP A 722 35.78 -26.95 -8.01
CA ASP A 722 36.58 -26.62 -9.19
C ASP A 722 36.15 -27.42 -10.44
N ASP A 723 35.63 -28.62 -10.26
CA ASP A 723 35.14 -29.47 -11.35
C ASP A 723 33.88 -28.93 -12.00
N TYR A 724 33.08 -28.14 -11.27
CA TYR A 724 31.77 -27.65 -11.69
C TYR A 724 31.73 -26.17 -12.04
N VAL A 725 32.56 -25.32 -11.46
CA VAL A 725 32.56 -23.86 -11.60
C VAL A 725 32.49 -23.39 -13.06
N VAL A 726 33.21 -24.04 -13.96
CA VAL A 726 33.23 -23.68 -15.40
C VAL A 726 31.84 -23.82 -16.00
N ASN A 727 31.09 -24.85 -15.61
CA ASN A 727 29.74 -25.07 -16.12
C ASN A 727 28.70 -24.21 -15.39
N PHE A 728 28.88 -23.96 -14.09
CA PHE A 728 28.07 -23.00 -13.35
C PHE A 728 28.19 -21.59 -13.95
N ARG A 729 29.39 -21.16 -14.30
CA ARG A 729 29.61 -19.88 -15.00
C ARG A 729 28.94 -19.81 -16.36
N ARG A 730 28.83 -20.92 -17.07
CA ARG A 730 28.10 -21.00 -18.35
C ARG A 730 26.58 -20.93 -18.15
N MET A 731 26.08 -21.51 -17.06
CA MET A 731 24.65 -21.55 -16.75
C MET A 731 24.16 -20.23 -16.15
N TYR A 732 24.83 -19.73 -15.13
CA TYR A 732 24.38 -18.57 -14.34
C TYR A 732 25.06 -17.25 -14.73
N GLY A 733 26.11 -17.28 -15.53
CA GLY A 733 26.91 -16.13 -15.95
C GLY A 733 28.03 -15.77 -14.98
N ASN A 734 29.09 -15.14 -15.53
CA ASN A 734 30.29 -14.82 -14.72
C ASN A 734 30.01 -13.86 -13.56
N PRO A 735 29.30 -12.71 -13.76
CA PRO A 735 29.11 -11.75 -12.67
C PRO A 735 28.39 -12.36 -11.47
N ARG A 736 27.34 -13.15 -11.72
CA ARG A 736 26.57 -13.80 -10.66
C ARG A 736 27.39 -14.86 -9.95
N MET A 737 28.11 -15.67 -10.70
CA MET A 737 29.02 -16.67 -10.10
C MET A 737 30.17 -16.03 -9.32
N ASP A 738 30.68 -14.87 -9.75
CA ASP A 738 31.70 -14.14 -8.97
C ASP A 738 31.11 -13.66 -7.63
N ALA A 739 29.85 -13.20 -7.62
CA ALA A 739 29.16 -12.81 -6.40
C ALA A 739 28.90 -14.02 -5.47
N VAL A 740 28.42 -15.15 -6.03
CA VAL A 740 28.18 -16.38 -5.26
C VAL A 740 29.47 -16.92 -4.64
N LEU A 741 30.52 -17.06 -5.43
CA LEU A 741 31.82 -17.55 -4.94
C LEU A 741 32.39 -16.58 -3.91
N GLY A 742 32.26 -15.27 -4.13
CA GLY A 742 32.67 -14.26 -3.17
C GLY A 742 31.88 -14.30 -1.88
N SER A 743 30.59 -14.68 -1.94
CA SER A 743 29.78 -14.85 -0.73
C SER A 743 30.21 -16.08 0.09
N VAL A 744 30.61 -17.14 -0.59
CA VAL A 744 31.11 -18.38 0.03
C VAL A 744 32.52 -18.22 0.61
N ASP A 745 33.42 -17.51 -0.07
CA ASP A 745 34.76 -17.27 0.43
C ASP A 745 34.85 -16.08 1.41
N GLY A 746 33.76 -15.37 1.63
CA GLY A 746 33.65 -14.23 2.55
C GLY A 746 34.20 -12.90 1.99
N SER A 747 34.59 -12.84 0.73
CA SER A 747 35.05 -11.60 0.08
C SER A 747 33.88 -10.67 -0.27
N VAL A 748 32.67 -11.21 -0.46
CA VAL A 748 31.41 -10.50 -0.61
C VAL A 748 30.52 -10.82 0.58
N ARG A 749 30.41 -9.91 1.55
CA ARG A 749 29.48 -10.07 2.67
C ARG A 749 28.19 -9.33 2.35
N PHE A 750 27.07 -9.95 2.64
CA PHE A 750 25.73 -9.36 2.49
C PHE A 750 25.46 -8.88 1.05
N PHE A 751 25.44 -9.84 0.13
CA PHE A 751 25.21 -9.59 -1.30
C PHE A 751 24.01 -8.67 -1.53
N GLY A 752 24.19 -7.64 -2.35
CA GLY A 752 23.16 -6.66 -2.73
C GLY A 752 22.91 -5.56 -1.69
N LEU A 753 23.22 -5.77 -0.41
CA LEU A 753 22.99 -4.77 0.63
C LEU A 753 24.11 -3.71 0.62
N THR A 754 23.73 -2.46 0.46
CA THR A 754 24.66 -1.33 0.58
C THR A 754 24.95 -1.00 2.05
N PRO A 755 26.18 -0.60 2.42
CA PRO A 755 26.49 -0.20 3.78
C PRO A 755 25.63 0.97 4.26
N THR A 756 25.00 0.81 5.43
CA THR A 756 24.20 1.83 6.10
C THR A 756 24.77 2.17 7.48
N SER A 757 24.10 3.05 8.23
CA SER A 757 24.44 3.35 9.61
C SER A 757 23.28 4.01 10.35
N MET A 758 23.36 4.07 11.68
CA MET A 758 22.42 4.82 12.53
C MET A 758 22.33 6.32 12.21
N LYS A 759 23.22 6.86 11.38
CA LYS A 759 23.16 8.24 10.89
C LYS A 759 22.20 8.44 9.72
N LEU A 760 21.64 7.35 9.19
CA LEU A 760 20.67 7.35 8.09
C LEU A 760 21.19 7.98 6.78
N GLU A 761 22.52 8.09 6.62
CA GLU A 761 23.16 8.59 5.40
C GLU A 761 22.94 7.60 4.24
N GLY A 762 22.54 8.11 3.08
CA GLY A 762 22.27 7.28 1.89
C GLY A 762 20.91 6.58 1.88
N LEU A 763 20.03 6.89 2.82
CA LEU A 763 18.64 6.44 2.87
C LEU A 763 17.71 7.56 2.38
N ASP A 764 17.67 7.78 1.08
CA ASP A 764 17.01 8.96 0.48
C ASP A 764 15.50 8.95 0.73
N ARG A 765 14.84 7.80 0.62
CA ARG A 765 13.41 7.67 0.88
C ARG A 765 13.08 7.98 2.34
N HIS A 766 13.80 7.40 3.29
CA HIS A 766 13.62 7.66 4.71
C HIS A 766 13.94 9.12 5.07
N SER A 767 14.97 9.71 4.47
CA SER A 767 15.32 11.11 4.65
C SER A 767 14.20 12.05 4.21
N ARG A 768 13.52 11.76 3.10
CA ARG A 768 12.34 12.52 2.64
C ARG A 768 11.17 12.43 3.62
N LEU A 769 10.96 11.25 4.21
CA LEU A 769 9.95 11.08 5.27
C LEU A 769 10.27 11.93 6.49
N ILE A 770 11.51 11.90 6.96
CA ILE A 770 11.98 12.74 8.06
C ILE A 770 11.83 14.24 7.74
N ASP A 771 12.12 14.66 6.53
CA ASP A 771 11.96 16.06 6.11
C ASP A 771 10.49 16.47 6.08
N SER A 772 9.59 15.61 5.65
CA SER A 772 8.14 15.82 5.74
C SER A 772 7.71 15.96 7.20
N TYR A 773 8.15 15.06 8.08
CA TYR A 773 7.88 15.14 9.50
C TYR A 773 8.39 16.46 10.12
N LYS A 774 9.62 16.90 9.82
CA LYS A 774 10.20 18.14 10.33
C LYS A 774 9.36 19.38 9.97
N LYS A 775 8.76 19.41 8.79
CA LYS A 775 7.83 20.48 8.39
C LYS A 775 6.63 20.55 9.34
N MET A 776 6.02 19.41 9.64
CA MET A 776 4.88 19.30 10.55
C MET A 776 5.27 19.66 11.99
N HIS A 777 6.41 19.17 12.44
CA HIS A 777 6.94 19.49 13.77
C HIS A 777 7.17 21.00 13.95
N MET A 778 7.79 21.66 12.94
CA MET A 778 7.98 23.12 12.97
C MET A 778 6.67 23.91 12.94
N ALA A 779 5.66 23.44 12.21
CA ALA A 779 4.35 24.07 12.17
C ALA A 779 3.67 24.01 13.55
N ARG A 780 3.67 22.84 14.19
CA ARG A 780 3.12 22.64 15.55
C ARG A 780 3.84 23.51 16.59
N ALA A 781 5.17 23.59 16.51
CA ALA A 781 5.96 24.42 17.43
C ALA A 781 5.65 25.92 17.32
N LYS A 782 5.37 26.43 16.12
CA LYS A 782 4.98 27.84 15.90
C LYS A 782 3.65 28.18 16.58
N VAL A 783 2.64 27.31 16.43
CA VAL A 783 1.31 27.52 17.04
C VAL A 783 1.43 27.56 18.57
N THR A 784 2.20 26.67 19.16
CA THR A 784 2.41 26.65 20.60
C THR A 784 3.10 27.92 21.11
N ALA A 785 4.07 28.46 20.36
CA ALA A 785 4.77 29.68 20.73
C ALA A 785 3.89 30.94 20.62
N THR A 786 2.85 30.96 19.80
CA THR A 786 1.89 32.07 19.66
C THR A 786 0.76 31.98 20.70
N ALA A 787 0.49 30.84 21.28
CA ALA A 787 -0.53 30.61 22.29
C ALA A 787 -0.02 30.82 23.75
N SER A 788 1.30 30.85 23.94
CA SER A 788 1.98 31.16 25.20
C SER A 788 2.33 32.66 25.30
#